data_ea6ec28a3a5b402c43d2fe59e06fbf25
#
_entry.id   ea6ec28a3a5b402c43d2fe59e06fbf25
#
_cell.length_a   1.000
_cell.length_b   1.000
_cell.length_c   1.000
_cell.angle_alpha   90.00
_cell.angle_beta   90.00
_cell.angle_gamma   90.00
#
_symmetry.space_group_name_H-M   'P 1'
#
loop_
_entity.id
_entity.type
_entity.pdbx_description
1 polymer ?
#
loop_
_entity_poly.entity_id
_entity_poly.type
_entity_poly.pdbx_seq_one_letter_code
_entity_poly.pdbx_strand_id
1 'polypeptide(L)'
;MFNDLDIEQYYTTNDDVVNSFFVPLLNEAVLYNRTSAYFSMDSLAAYARGLEQLVLNNGHCRLIISYQISERDFEAIHKGYSLRNEITEEMLGKLRQETITSLQCGISNLAYMIAIGVVDIKIAFMQEGLFHDKVGLLKDRADNWVSFSGSNNETIAGLHKNHESFTVNCSWWSDENSPFGKGIQKARNIFELLWNNKQPRVVVKDIPDIIRRELLKYNKGFLVMNQDIADEDIILMDLEDNCITIKMSDTIKFALLKNSAIYNIKIKPVYVDKNLTDGSRIVIKKDRTYRDVDKITALLHTFACDKGMIVKQSKLLLDFLEQKSIQIEERSRVGLDIKARDCRLLESYSKFKSKVDSLMVRPLRDNQMWDAFYMYSMKKCANFSVPGSGKTSVVLGVYAYLFEIGEADKIIVVGPKNSFGSWRDEFIACFGNNIPLKCFDSHDCSLSRKDEKKRLLNYEYERFNLFLFNYEGVESYKSAIKKILDTGKCILVYDEVHRVKSIDGERAKIAKEIAYSSKRTIVMTGTPIPNGYRDIYNMLHILYEDDYNDFFRYKINELDKLTNETADDLNSRLLPFYCRTSKTDLGVPKANPDEIISLDVSDREQRLFELLSSAYKKNKFALIIRLLQLESNPRMLLDKIDFTDFEYIFDDTQECIEDMDFIDCSQEISVLVNNAPQLSTKQEKCIDLIESIVTQGKTVICWCIFKRSMYDLQRALSALNISSEIINGSIGRDERDVILSGFKNKKFS
;
A
#
# COMPACT_ATOMS: atom_id res chain seq x y z
N MET A 1 37.38 34.84 -10.20
CA MET A 1 37.90 34.03 -9.06
C MET A 1 36.92 34.15 -7.90
N PHE A 2 36.94 33.28 -6.90
CA PHE A 2 35.98 33.32 -5.79
C PHE A 2 35.99 34.65 -5.02
N ASN A 3 37.12 35.26 -4.85
CA ASN A 3 37.26 36.55 -4.15
C ASN A 3 36.62 37.74 -4.89
N ASP A 4 36.21 37.55 -6.15
CA ASP A 4 35.53 38.58 -6.95
C ASP A 4 33.98 38.41 -6.86
N LEU A 5 33.51 37.35 -6.19
CA LEU A 5 32.11 37.07 -6.04
C LEU A 5 31.54 37.74 -4.77
N ASP A 6 30.28 38.18 -4.87
CA ASP A 6 29.53 38.72 -3.73
C ASP A 6 28.90 37.54 -2.96
N ILE A 7 29.57 37.13 -1.87
CA ILE A 7 29.19 35.96 -1.08
C ILE A 7 28.80 36.42 0.32
N GLU A 8 27.60 36.06 0.74
CA GLU A 8 27.13 36.35 2.10
C GLU A 8 27.58 35.27 3.10
N GLN A 9 27.67 35.67 4.38
CA GLN A 9 28.09 34.76 5.44
C GLN A 9 26.97 33.77 5.84
N TYR A 10 25.70 34.03 5.50
CA TYR A 10 24.54 33.27 5.90
C TYR A 10 23.50 33.27 4.81
N TYR A 11 22.98 32.09 4.47
CA TYR A 11 21.93 31.89 3.49
C TYR A 11 20.78 31.08 4.09
N THR A 12 19.56 31.38 3.62
CA THR A 12 18.34 30.66 3.94
C THR A 12 17.63 30.24 2.65
N THR A 13 16.64 29.41 2.74
CA THR A 13 15.78 29.05 1.59
C THR A 13 14.94 30.20 1.04
N ASN A 14 14.88 31.34 1.75
CA ASN A 14 14.25 32.57 1.22
C ASN A 14 15.15 33.28 0.22
N ASP A 15 16.42 33.00 0.24
CA ASP A 15 17.40 33.48 -0.72
C ASP A 15 17.39 32.52 -1.91
N ASP A 16 17.58 33.04 -3.12
CA ASP A 16 17.75 32.20 -4.31
C ASP A 16 19.13 31.54 -4.29
N VAL A 17 19.33 30.59 -3.36
CA VAL A 17 20.65 29.97 -3.11
C VAL A 17 21.25 29.31 -4.36
N VAL A 18 20.42 28.92 -5.33
CA VAL A 18 20.90 28.34 -6.59
C VAL A 18 21.61 29.42 -7.40
N ASN A 19 21.00 30.55 -7.64
CA ASN A 19 21.53 31.61 -8.50
C ASN A 19 22.44 32.59 -7.72
N SER A 20 22.29 32.75 -6.41
CA SER A 20 23.13 33.65 -5.60
C SER A 20 24.35 32.97 -5.01
N PHE A 21 24.36 31.65 -4.85
CA PHE A 21 25.48 30.94 -4.21
C PHE A 21 26.05 29.80 -5.07
N PHE A 22 25.25 28.75 -5.41
CA PHE A 22 25.80 27.57 -6.07
C PHE A 22 26.29 27.83 -7.50
N VAL A 23 25.49 28.47 -8.34
CA VAL A 23 25.87 28.71 -9.74
C VAL A 23 27.11 29.65 -9.85
N PRO A 24 27.18 30.79 -9.16
CA PRO A 24 28.35 31.65 -9.20
C PRO A 24 29.64 30.95 -8.77
N LEU A 25 29.60 30.20 -7.67
CA LEU A 25 30.75 29.45 -7.19
C LEU A 25 31.15 28.32 -8.13
N LEU A 26 30.22 27.53 -8.63
CA LEU A 26 30.51 26.41 -9.53
C LEU A 26 31.08 26.91 -10.88
N ASN A 27 30.71 28.11 -11.32
CA ASN A 27 31.27 28.71 -12.54
C ASN A 27 32.79 28.95 -12.43
N GLU A 28 33.30 29.23 -11.27
CA GLU A 28 34.73 29.48 -11.01
C GLU A 28 35.46 28.26 -10.40
N ALA A 29 34.69 27.26 -9.94
CA ALA A 29 35.27 26.13 -9.22
C ALA A 29 36.05 25.16 -10.12
N VAL A 30 37.06 24.54 -9.52
CA VAL A 30 37.79 23.37 -10.03
C VAL A 30 37.59 22.15 -9.15
N LEU A 31 37.04 22.32 -7.93
CA LEU A 31 36.73 21.24 -7.02
C LEU A 31 35.46 21.57 -6.23
N TYR A 32 34.53 20.62 -6.16
CA TYR A 32 33.36 20.65 -5.29
C TYR A 32 33.32 19.38 -4.48
N ASN A 33 33.47 19.47 -3.16
CA ASN A 33 33.35 18.35 -2.23
C ASN A 33 32.13 18.56 -1.36
N ARG A 34 31.29 17.53 -1.21
CA ARG A 34 30.03 17.62 -0.48
C ARG A 34 29.78 16.38 0.36
N THR A 35 29.41 16.58 1.63
CA THR A 35 28.76 15.55 2.46
C THR A 35 27.25 15.85 2.56
N SER A 36 26.39 14.86 2.45
CA SER A 36 24.94 15.04 2.55
C SER A 36 24.26 13.82 3.17
N ALA A 37 23.32 14.06 4.09
CA ALA A 37 22.52 12.98 4.68
C ALA A 37 21.51 12.41 3.68
N TYR A 38 20.98 13.24 2.79
CA TYR A 38 20.05 12.86 1.73
C TYR A 38 20.54 13.42 0.40
N PHE A 39 20.44 12.63 -0.64
CA PHE A 39 20.88 12.97 -1.98
C PHE A 39 19.77 12.69 -3.00
N SER A 40 19.66 13.57 -4.00
CA SER A 40 18.83 13.39 -5.18
C SER A 40 19.58 13.95 -6.40
N MET A 41 19.62 13.21 -7.51
CA MET A 41 20.21 13.70 -8.77
C MET A 41 19.51 14.96 -9.30
N ASP A 42 18.25 15.19 -8.90
CA ASP A 42 17.51 16.38 -9.33
C ASP A 42 18.06 17.66 -8.70
N SER A 43 18.76 17.60 -7.55
CA SER A 43 19.45 18.76 -7.00
C SER A 43 20.59 19.24 -7.90
N LEU A 44 21.30 18.31 -8.54
CA LEU A 44 22.34 18.63 -9.51
C LEU A 44 21.78 19.32 -10.75
N ALA A 45 20.53 18.97 -11.16
CA ALA A 45 19.85 19.64 -12.25
C ALA A 45 19.49 21.10 -11.91
N ALA A 46 19.19 21.40 -10.65
CA ALA A 46 18.86 22.76 -10.23
C ALA A 46 19.99 23.77 -10.51
N TYR A 47 21.26 23.35 -10.37
CA TYR A 47 22.42 24.18 -10.66
C TYR A 47 23.25 23.66 -11.84
N ALA A 48 22.57 23.06 -12.85
CA ALA A 48 23.20 22.47 -14.04
C ALA A 48 24.13 23.44 -14.78
N ARG A 49 23.78 24.74 -14.84
CA ARG A 49 24.65 25.77 -15.47
C ARG A 49 25.99 25.89 -14.77
N GLY A 50 26.03 25.82 -13.44
CA GLY A 50 27.28 25.80 -12.68
C GLY A 50 28.08 24.53 -12.92
N LEU A 51 27.41 23.37 -13.01
CA LEU A 51 28.07 22.10 -13.32
C LEU A 51 28.63 22.07 -14.75
N GLU A 52 27.95 22.67 -15.72
CA GLU A 52 28.47 22.83 -17.09
C GLU A 52 29.83 23.51 -17.04
N GLN A 53 29.92 24.63 -16.32
CA GLN A 53 31.16 25.39 -16.21
C GLN A 53 32.22 24.61 -15.43
N LEU A 54 31.84 23.87 -14.39
CA LEU A 54 32.77 22.97 -13.67
C LEU A 54 33.36 21.92 -14.64
N VAL A 55 32.56 21.34 -15.54
CA VAL A 55 33.04 20.41 -16.58
C VAL A 55 34.02 21.11 -17.53
N LEU A 56 33.68 22.32 -17.98
CA LEU A 56 34.54 23.12 -18.88
C LEU A 56 35.86 23.54 -18.19
N ASN A 57 35.82 23.79 -16.90
CA ASN A 57 36.99 24.08 -16.08
C ASN A 57 37.90 22.86 -15.82
N ASN A 58 37.57 21.68 -16.33
CA ASN A 58 38.19 20.41 -15.96
C ASN A 58 38.09 20.14 -14.44
N GLY A 59 37.03 20.61 -13.82
CA GLY A 59 36.83 20.48 -12.40
C GLY A 59 36.25 19.10 -12.04
N HIS A 60 36.25 18.85 -10.73
CA HIS A 60 35.83 17.57 -10.16
C HIS A 60 34.84 17.75 -9.00
N CYS A 61 33.82 16.92 -8.92
CA CYS A 61 32.83 16.91 -7.86
C CYS A 61 32.91 15.58 -7.10
N ARG A 62 33.11 15.63 -5.77
CA ARG A 62 33.18 14.46 -4.88
C ARG A 62 32.06 14.52 -3.85
N LEU A 63 31.16 13.52 -3.87
CA LEU A 63 30.02 13.44 -2.97
C LEU A 63 30.17 12.26 -2.01
N ILE A 64 29.95 12.51 -0.72
CA ILE A 64 29.79 11.46 0.30
C ILE A 64 28.35 11.53 0.79
N ILE A 65 27.57 10.49 0.54
CA ILE A 65 26.15 10.46 0.86
C ILE A 65 25.82 9.35 1.84
N SER A 66 24.72 9.48 2.56
CA SER A 66 24.19 8.40 3.39
C SER A 66 23.69 7.25 2.51
N TYR A 67 23.57 6.06 3.10
CA TYR A 67 22.97 4.88 2.44
C TYR A 67 21.48 5.06 2.10
N GLN A 68 20.82 6.08 2.62
CA GLN A 68 19.43 6.42 2.27
C GLN A 68 19.39 7.19 0.95
N ILE A 69 19.45 6.44 -0.14
CA ILE A 69 19.42 6.95 -1.52
C ILE A 69 18.23 6.30 -2.24
N SER A 70 17.60 7.04 -3.17
CA SER A 70 16.54 6.46 -3.99
C SER A 70 17.10 5.42 -4.97
N GLU A 71 16.29 4.44 -5.35
CA GLU A 71 16.68 3.41 -6.32
C GLU A 71 17.09 4.01 -7.67
N ARG A 72 16.37 5.05 -8.11
CA ARG A 72 16.66 5.81 -9.33
C ARG A 72 18.05 6.47 -9.30
N ASP A 73 18.37 7.15 -8.20
CA ASP A 73 19.67 7.81 -8.04
C ASP A 73 20.79 6.77 -7.98
N PHE A 74 20.55 5.68 -7.30
CA PHE A 74 21.49 4.57 -7.17
C PHE A 74 21.75 3.87 -8.53
N GLU A 75 20.70 3.59 -9.33
CA GLU A 75 20.85 3.03 -10.68
C GLU A 75 21.64 3.97 -11.61
N ALA A 76 21.39 5.27 -11.52
CA ALA A 76 22.14 6.26 -12.31
C ALA A 76 23.64 6.27 -11.95
N ILE A 77 23.97 6.17 -10.66
CA ILE A 77 25.37 6.11 -10.19
C ILE A 77 26.02 4.81 -10.66
N HIS A 78 25.36 3.67 -10.50
CA HIS A 78 25.88 2.37 -10.94
C HIS A 78 26.12 2.34 -12.45
N LYS A 79 25.18 2.84 -13.25
CA LYS A 79 25.31 2.97 -14.69
C LYS A 79 26.52 3.82 -15.08
N GLY A 80 26.74 4.93 -14.36
CA GLY A 80 27.88 5.80 -14.59
C GLY A 80 29.22 5.10 -14.36
N TYR A 81 29.37 4.38 -13.27
CA TYR A 81 30.61 3.62 -13.00
C TYR A 81 30.79 2.44 -13.95
N SER A 82 29.74 1.76 -14.36
CA SER A 82 29.80 0.69 -15.37
C SER A 82 30.28 1.25 -16.73
N LEU A 83 29.70 2.37 -17.16
CA LEU A 83 30.10 3.05 -18.40
C LEU A 83 31.58 3.53 -18.33
N ARG A 84 32.04 4.05 -17.20
CA ARG A 84 33.43 4.49 -16.99
C ARG A 84 34.42 3.36 -17.25
N ASN A 85 34.11 2.14 -16.85
CA ASN A 85 34.99 0.98 -17.03
C ASN A 85 35.05 0.45 -18.47
N GLU A 86 34.10 0.84 -19.32
CA GLU A 86 33.97 0.37 -20.70
C GLU A 86 34.34 1.46 -21.74
N ILE A 87 34.60 2.70 -21.31
CA ILE A 87 34.83 3.86 -22.18
C ILE A 87 36.21 3.79 -22.83
N THR A 88 36.22 3.97 -24.17
CA THR A 88 37.43 4.28 -24.97
C THR A 88 37.64 5.79 -25.03
N GLU A 89 38.87 6.25 -25.38
CA GLU A 89 39.18 7.69 -25.53
C GLU A 89 38.27 8.40 -26.54
N GLU A 90 37.89 7.73 -27.62
CA GLU A 90 36.98 8.27 -28.62
C GLU A 90 35.55 8.46 -28.09
N MET A 91 35.05 7.49 -27.29
CA MET A 91 33.75 7.58 -26.64
C MET A 91 33.75 8.67 -25.56
N LEU A 92 34.86 8.86 -24.84
CA LEU A 92 34.99 9.87 -23.80
C LEU A 92 34.75 11.29 -24.37
N GLY A 93 35.32 11.60 -25.52
CA GLY A 93 35.12 12.89 -26.20
C GLY A 93 33.65 13.15 -26.57
N LYS A 94 32.96 12.15 -27.13
CA LYS A 94 31.53 12.24 -27.45
C LYS A 94 30.65 12.40 -26.24
N LEU A 95 30.86 11.57 -25.22
CA LEU A 95 30.10 11.64 -23.95
C LEU A 95 30.32 12.96 -23.20
N ARG A 96 31.54 13.53 -23.24
CA ARG A 96 31.82 14.83 -22.68
C ARG A 96 31.02 15.93 -23.37
N GLN A 97 30.94 15.91 -24.68
CA GLN A 97 30.16 16.89 -25.46
C GLN A 97 28.66 16.73 -25.20
N GLU A 98 28.17 15.51 -25.15
CA GLU A 98 26.76 15.21 -24.81
C GLU A 98 26.42 15.66 -23.39
N THR A 99 27.34 15.48 -22.42
CA THR A 99 27.16 15.95 -21.04
C THR A 99 27.04 17.48 -21.02
N ILE A 100 27.93 18.20 -21.70
CA ILE A 100 27.90 19.67 -21.79
C ILE A 100 26.58 20.11 -22.41
N THR A 101 26.17 19.52 -23.55
CA THR A 101 24.92 19.85 -24.21
C THR A 101 23.71 19.61 -23.30
N SER A 102 23.70 18.51 -22.56
CA SER A 102 22.63 18.20 -21.60
C SER A 102 22.54 19.23 -20.48
N LEU A 103 23.69 19.62 -19.90
CA LEU A 103 23.77 20.63 -18.85
C LEU A 103 23.33 22.03 -19.32
N GLN A 104 23.64 22.40 -20.57
CA GLN A 104 23.17 23.64 -21.20
C GLN A 104 21.64 23.68 -21.29
N CYS A 105 21.02 22.52 -21.45
CA CYS A 105 19.56 22.40 -21.46
C CYS A 105 18.95 22.27 -20.05
N GLY A 106 19.73 22.49 -18.99
CA GLY A 106 19.26 22.36 -17.60
C GLY A 106 19.09 20.92 -17.11
N ILE A 107 19.77 19.96 -17.75
CA ILE A 107 19.68 18.54 -17.45
C ILE A 107 20.97 18.04 -16.84
N SER A 108 20.91 17.44 -15.63
CA SER A 108 22.04 16.70 -15.10
C SER A 108 21.89 15.21 -15.44
N ASN A 109 22.75 14.68 -16.30
CA ASN A 109 22.85 13.25 -16.48
C ASN A 109 23.97 12.72 -15.56
N LEU A 110 23.57 12.34 -14.35
CA LEU A 110 24.51 11.87 -13.33
C LEU A 110 25.35 10.69 -13.82
N ALA A 111 24.76 9.75 -14.55
CA ALA A 111 25.47 8.60 -15.11
C ALA A 111 26.59 9.03 -16.07
N TYR A 112 26.34 10.02 -16.91
CA TYR A 112 27.35 10.53 -17.85
C TYR A 112 28.44 11.34 -17.13
N MET A 113 28.08 12.16 -16.14
CA MET A 113 29.07 12.91 -15.35
C MET A 113 30.00 11.97 -14.58
N ILE A 114 29.49 10.86 -14.06
CA ILE A 114 30.31 9.82 -13.44
C ILE A 114 31.16 9.11 -14.51
N ALA A 115 30.59 8.76 -15.64
CA ALA A 115 31.31 8.08 -16.72
C ALA A 115 32.51 8.87 -17.23
N ILE A 116 32.37 10.19 -17.43
CA ILE A 116 33.46 11.07 -17.87
C ILE A 116 34.41 11.49 -16.73
N GLY A 117 34.20 11.03 -15.51
CA GLY A 117 35.09 11.27 -14.36
C GLY A 117 34.95 12.65 -13.70
N VAL A 118 33.88 13.40 -13.98
CA VAL A 118 33.62 14.70 -13.34
C VAL A 118 32.99 14.55 -11.97
N VAL A 119 32.18 13.53 -11.77
CA VAL A 119 31.51 13.24 -10.50
C VAL A 119 31.95 11.88 -9.97
N ASP A 120 32.30 11.85 -8.69
CA ASP A 120 32.51 10.63 -7.91
C ASP A 120 31.63 10.62 -6.65
N ILE A 121 31.03 9.46 -6.35
CA ILE A 121 30.12 9.30 -5.22
C ILE A 121 30.54 8.11 -4.37
N LYS A 122 30.56 8.31 -3.04
CA LYS A 122 30.79 7.26 -2.06
C LYS A 122 29.66 7.23 -1.05
N ILE A 123 29.39 6.06 -0.47
CA ILE A 123 28.36 5.88 0.56
C ILE A 123 29.00 5.74 1.92
N ALA A 124 28.51 6.55 2.87
CA ALA A 124 28.92 6.52 4.27
C ALA A 124 27.93 5.73 5.13
N PHE A 125 28.48 4.85 5.97
CA PHE A 125 27.78 4.06 6.98
C PHE A 125 28.31 4.40 8.36
N MET A 126 27.43 4.46 9.36
CA MET A 126 27.85 4.56 10.76
C MET A 126 27.59 3.23 11.47
N GLN A 127 28.42 2.89 12.45
CA GLN A 127 28.22 1.70 13.28
C GLN A 127 26.97 1.82 14.14
N GLU A 128 26.66 3.02 14.60
CA GLU A 128 25.44 3.36 15.33
C GLU A 128 24.93 4.71 14.84
N GLY A 129 23.66 4.79 14.43
CA GLY A 129 23.02 6.01 13.95
C GLY A 129 23.13 6.22 12.44
N LEU A 130 22.78 7.43 11.99
CA LEU A 130 22.73 7.84 10.58
C LEU A 130 23.90 8.81 10.30
N PHE A 131 24.55 8.65 9.14
CA PHE A 131 25.45 9.68 8.63
C PHE A 131 24.64 10.93 8.24
N HIS A 132 24.76 11.99 9.02
CA HIS A 132 23.89 13.17 8.93
C HIS A 132 24.69 14.48 8.75
N ASP A 133 25.87 14.38 8.18
CA ASP A 133 26.76 15.52 7.93
C ASP A 133 26.35 16.28 6.65
N LYS A 134 26.44 17.61 6.67
CA LYS A 134 26.04 18.50 5.57
C LYS A 134 27.06 19.63 5.44
N VAL A 135 28.20 19.29 4.89
CA VAL A 135 29.31 20.22 4.66
C VAL A 135 29.63 20.28 3.19
N GLY A 136 29.81 21.47 2.65
CA GLY A 136 30.29 21.68 1.29
C GLY A 136 31.60 22.46 1.29
N LEU A 137 32.47 22.13 0.35
CA LEU A 137 33.76 22.73 0.15
C LEU A 137 33.98 22.97 -1.34
N LEU A 138 34.22 24.21 -1.73
CA LEU A 138 34.56 24.57 -3.11
C LEU A 138 35.94 25.17 -3.16
N LYS A 139 36.64 24.95 -4.29
CA LYS A 139 37.98 25.48 -4.53
C LYS A 139 38.04 26.04 -5.96
N ASP A 140 38.61 27.23 -6.12
CA ASP A 140 38.94 27.82 -7.42
C ASP A 140 40.35 27.50 -7.89
N ARG A 141 40.72 28.02 -9.07
CA ARG A 141 42.09 27.85 -9.65
C ARG A 141 43.18 28.59 -8.89
N ALA A 142 42.81 29.60 -8.12
CA ALA A 142 43.76 30.41 -7.34
C ALA A 142 43.97 29.88 -5.92
N ASP A 143 43.48 28.68 -5.61
CA ASP A 143 43.49 28.04 -4.29
C ASP A 143 42.67 28.77 -3.23
N ASN A 144 41.68 29.58 -3.65
CA ASN A 144 40.69 30.10 -2.73
C ASN A 144 39.68 29.00 -2.38
N TRP A 145 39.32 28.97 -1.09
CA TRP A 145 38.37 27.98 -0.57
C TRP A 145 37.12 28.64 0.02
N VAL A 146 35.99 28.06 -0.30
CA VAL A 146 34.71 28.36 0.34
C VAL A 146 34.23 27.08 1.04
N SER A 147 33.90 27.20 2.32
CA SER A 147 33.24 26.12 3.07
C SER A 147 31.86 26.58 3.52
N PHE A 148 30.90 25.71 3.46
CA PHE A 148 29.58 25.97 4.01
C PHE A 148 29.05 24.76 4.76
N SER A 149 28.25 25.01 5.82
CA SER A 149 27.65 23.98 6.63
C SER A 149 26.33 24.46 7.23
N GLY A 150 25.34 23.56 7.31
CA GLY A 150 24.01 23.89 7.82
C GLY A 150 23.07 22.74 7.81
N SER A 151 21.79 23.02 7.68
CA SER A 151 20.74 22.00 7.64
C SER A 151 20.44 21.45 6.23
N ASN A 152 20.86 22.16 5.17
CA ASN A 152 20.51 21.85 3.79
C ASN A 152 21.13 20.55 3.28
N ASN A 153 20.29 19.66 2.79
CA ASN A 153 20.68 18.44 2.08
C ASN A 153 20.85 18.69 0.58
N GLU A 154 21.54 17.77 -0.09
CA GLU A 154 21.68 17.73 -1.56
C GLU A 154 20.41 17.16 -2.20
N THR A 155 19.28 17.86 -2.04
CA THR A 155 17.95 17.51 -2.57
C THR A 155 17.20 18.77 -3.00
N ILE A 156 16.25 18.64 -3.94
CA ILE A 156 15.38 19.77 -4.35
C ILE A 156 14.63 20.37 -3.15
N ALA A 157 14.19 19.52 -2.22
CA ALA A 157 13.53 20.00 -1.01
C ALA A 157 14.47 20.84 -0.14
N GLY A 158 15.75 20.45 -0.02
CA GLY A 158 16.77 21.20 0.71
C GLY A 158 17.17 22.50 0.02
N LEU A 159 17.01 22.62 -1.30
CA LEU A 159 17.34 23.83 -2.05
C LEU A 159 16.18 24.84 -2.14
N HIS A 160 14.92 24.38 -2.19
CA HIS A 160 13.78 25.23 -2.56
C HIS A 160 12.51 25.11 -1.68
N LYS A 161 12.32 23.99 -0.94
CA LYS A 161 11.03 23.72 -0.29
C LYS A 161 11.07 23.74 1.24
N ASN A 162 12.16 23.28 1.85
CA ASN A 162 12.29 23.24 3.31
C ASN A 162 12.80 24.58 3.84
N HIS A 163 12.48 24.92 5.08
CA HIS A 163 13.17 26.04 5.74
C HIS A 163 14.55 25.56 6.20
N GLU A 164 15.55 25.78 5.36
CA GLU A 164 16.92 25.40 5.59
C GLU A 164 17.80 26.64 5.70
N SER A 165 18.92 26.51 6.38
CA SER A 165 19.92 27.59 6.47
C SER A 165 21.32 27.00 6.55
N PHE A 166 22.28 27.76 6.06
CA PHE A 166 23.71 27.42 6.18
C PHE A 166 24.59 28.65 6.33
N THR A 167 25.69 28.44 7.00
CA THR A 167 26.74 29.44 7.15
C THR A 167 27.87 29.18 6.19
N VAL A 168 28.48 30.26 5.68
CA VAL A 168 29.59 30.25 4.72
C VAL A 168 30.82 30.86 5.34
N ASN A 169 31.99 30.28 5.05
CA ASN A 169 33.29 30.81 5.40
C ASN A 169 34.17 30.79 4.15
N CYS A 170 34.81 31.92 3.86
CA CYS A 170 35.71 32.07 2.74
C CYS A 170 37.15 32.25 3.22
N SER A 171 38.14 31.63 2.53
CA SER A 171 39.54 31.63 2.94
C SER A 171 40.18 33.02 2.92
N TRP A 172 39.64 33.93 2.11
CA TRP A 172 40.16 35.32 2.01
C TRP A 172 39.52 36.30 2.98
N TRP A 173 38.50 35.90 3.76
CA TRP A 173 37.88 36.76 4.76
C TRP A 173 38.71 36.93 6.01
N SER A 174 39.69 36.03 6.23
CA SER A 174 40.53 36.06 7.43
C SER A 174 41.83 35.29 7.24
N ASP A 175 42.85 35.56 8.08
CA ASP A 175 44.11 34.81 8.10
C ASP A 175 43.88 33.30 8.37
N GLU A 176 44.70 32.45 7.77
CA GLU A 176 44.69 31.00 7.96
C GLU A 176 44.78 30.56 9.43
N ASN A 177 45.43 31.32 10.27
CA ASN A 177 45.57 31.09 11.71
C ASN A 177 44.34 31.54 12.53
N SER A 178 43.43 32.27 11.91
CA SER A 178 42.17 32.69 12.54
C SER A 178 41.25 31.50 12.86
N PRO A 179 40.26 31.66 13.75
CA PRO A 179 39.26 30.62 13.99
C PRO A 179 38.56 30.16 12.72
N PHE A 180 38.28 31.06 11.78
CA PHE A 180 37.63 30.77 10.50
C PHE A 180 38.53 30.00 9.53
N GLY A 181 39.82 30.44 9.37
CA GLY A 181 40.77 29.75 8.52
C GLY A 181 41.05 28.33 9.02
N LYS A 182 41.22 28.16 10.34
CA LYS A 182 41.33 26.84 10.98
C LYS A 182 40.08 25.98 10.79
N GLY A 183 38.90 26.59 10.76
CA GLY A 183 37.62 25.92 10.47
C GLY A 183 37.62 25.31 9.10
N ILE A 184 38.00 26.05 8.06
CA ILE A 184 38.08 25.56 6.67
C ILE A 184 39.13 24.45 6.57
N GLN A 185 40.30 24.59 7.13
CA GLN A 185 41.33 23.55 7.15
C GLN A 185 40.83 22.27 7.83
N LYS A 186 40.12 22.39 8.95
CA LYS A 186 39.57 21.25 9.66
C LYS A 186 38.51 20.55 8.82
N ALA A 187 37.61 21.30 8.16
CA ALA A 187 36.57 20.73 7.29
C ALA A 187 37.20 19.98 6.10
N ARG A 188 38.24 20.55 5.47
CA ARG A 188 39.00 19.88 4.40
C ARG A 188 39.62 18.58 4.89
N ASN A 189 40.28 18.59 6.03
CA ASN A 189 40.92 17.40 6.60
C ASN A 189 39.88 16.31 6.94
N ILE A 190 38.75 16.67 7.51
CA ILE A 190 37.67 15.72 7.83
C ILE A 190 37.11 15.11 6.54
N PHE A 191 36.88 15.93 5.50
CA PHE A 191 36.40 15.40 4.22
C PHE A 191 37.40 14.40 3.61
N GLU A 192 38.71 14.70 3.62
CA GLU A 192 39.74 13.79 3.11
C GLU A 192 39.84 12.50 3.95
N LEU A 193 39.70 12.59 5.27
CA LEU A 193 39.64 11.39 6.14
C LEU A 193 38.41 10.52 5.81
N LEU A 194 37.25 11.13 5.60
CA LEU A 194 36.02 10.44 5.18
C LEU A 194 36.20 9.82 3.79
N TRP A 195 36.69 10.60 2.81
CA TRP A 195 36.86 10.14 1.43
C TRP A 195 37.77 8.93 1.33
N ASN A 196 38.83 8.91 2.14
CA ASN A 196 39.81 7.84 2.20
C ASN A 196 39.47 6.74 3.22
N ASN A 197 38.24 6.72 3.75
CA ASN A 197 37.77 5.75 4.75
C ASN A 197 38.66 5.65 6.00
N LYS A 198 39.18 6.78 6.46
CA LYS A 198 40.07 6.88 7.64
C LYS A 198 39.42 7.58 8.84
N GLN A 199 38.17 8.05 8.71
CA GLN A 199 37.45 8.71 9.79
C GLN A 199 36.96 7.67 10.80
N PRO A 200 37.29 7.77 12.11
CA PRO A 200 36.79 6.84 13.13
C PRO A 200 35.26 6.82 13.17
N ARG A 201 34.66 5.64 13.40
CA ARG A 201 33.22 5.36 13.51
C ARG A 201 32.38 5.53 12.22
N VAL A 202 32.99 5.94 11.13
CA VAL A 202 32.32 6.06 9.82
C VAL A 202 33.02 5.12 8.84
N VAL A 203 32.27 4.29 8.15
CA VAL A 203 32.78 3.45 7.08
C VAL A 203 32.30 4.02 5.76
N VAL A 204 33.23 4.43 4.90
CA VAL A 204 32.94 4.97 3.56
C VAL A 204 33.36 3.96 2.52
N LYS A 205 32.44 3.59 1.64
CA LYS A 205 32.66 2.58 0.58
C LYS A 205 32.37 3.15 -0.80
N ASP A 206 33.11 2.65 -1.76
CA ASP A 206 32.83 2.85 -3.17
C ASP A 206 31.59 2.04 -3.58
N ILE A 207 30.75 2.64 -4.38
CA ILE A 207 29.49 2.02 -4.82
C ILE A 207 29.68 0.70 -5.59
N PRO A 208 30.70 0.54 -6.45
CA PRO A 208 30.95 -0.73 -7.13
C PRO A 208 31.17 -1.92 -6.21
N ASP A 209 31.71 -1.70 -5.00
CA ASP A 209 32.02 -2.80 -4.04
C ASP A 209 30.77 -3.32 -3.31
N ILE A 210 29.75 -2.49 -3.20
CA ILE A 210 28.51 -2.82 -2.46
C ILE A 210 27.56 -3.67 -3.31
N ILE A 211 27.64 -3.61 -4.65
CA ILE A 211 26.52 -3.88 -5.55
C ILE A 211 26.70 -5.08 -6.45
N ARG A 212 27.86 -5.63 -6.57
CA ARG A 212 28.12 -6.74 -7.49
C ARG A 212 27.24 -7.97 -7.26
N ARG A 213 26.56 -8.10 -6.12
CA ARG A 213 25.71 -9.25 -5.75
C ARG A 213 24.20 -9.04 -5.83
N GLU A 214 23.67 -7.81 -5.71
CA GLU A 214 22.22 -7.60 -5.58
C GLU A 214 21.54 -6.94 -6.78
N LEU A 215 22.25 -6.23 -7.64
CA LEU A 215 21.68 -5.38 -8.68
C LEU A 215 21.65 -5.93 -10.10
N LEU A 216 21.97 -7.15 -10.34
CA LEU A 216 21.77 -7.81 -11.65
C LEU A 216 20.29 -7.94 -12.10
N LYS A 217 19.34 -7.37 -11.34
CA LYS A 217 17.90 -7.52 -11.60
C LYS A 217 17.20 -6.33 -12.26
N TYR A 218 17.80 -5.14 -12.40
CA TYR A 218 17.07 -3.96 -12.92
C TYR A 218 17.87 -3.13 -13.93
N ASN A 219 17.39 -3.12 -15.16
CA ASN A 219 17.89 -2.29 -16.27
C ASN A 219 16.85 -1.23 -16.60
N LYS A 220 17.13 0.09 -16.50
CA LYS A 220 16.51 1.20 -17.30
C LYS A 220 16.87 2.60 -16.79
N GLY A 221 17.21 3.52 -17.69
CA GLY A 221 17.52 4.95 -17.42
C GLY A 221 16.70 5.92 -18.28
N PHE A 222 16.50 7.18 -17.84
CA PHE A 222 15.67 8.21 -18.48
C PHE A 222 16.30 9.60 -18.48
N LEU A 223 15.92 10.45 -19.47
CA LEU A 223 16.35 11.85 -19.68
C LEU A 223 15.18 12.83 -19.61
N VAL A 224 15.36 14.01 -19.00
CA VAL A 224 14.33 15.06 -18.78
C VAL A 224 14.73 16.39 -19.42
N MET A 225 13.82 17.12 -20.07
CA MET A 225 14.10 18.43 -20.69
C MET A 225 13.02 19.52 -20.45
N ASN A 226 13.44 20.79 -20.39
CA ASN A 226 12.56 21.98 -20.37
C ASN A 226 12.19 22.44 -21.79
N GLN A 227 11.03 23.13 -21.91
CA GLN A 227 10.46 23.64 -23.15
C GLN A 227 11.38 24.62 -23.90
N ASP A 228 11.40 24.48 -25.18
CA ASP A 228 11.73 25.32 -26.35
C ASP A 228 12.78 24.68 -27.25
N ILE A 229 12.39 23.67 -28.02
CA ILE A 229 13.03 23.34 -29.29
C ILE A 229 11.96 22.67 -30.17
N ALA A 230 11.63 23.32 -31.29
CA ALA A 230 10.86 22.74 -32.37
C ALA A 230 11.79 21.83 -33.18
N ASP A 231 11.94 20.58 -32.76
CA ASP A 231 12.69 19.58 -33.52
C ASP A 231 11.74 18.53 -34.08
N GLU A 232 11.83 18.30 -35.36
CA GLU A 232 11.04 17.33 -36.16
C GLU A 232 11.24 15.87 -35.70
N ASP A 233 12.22 15.61 -34.83
CA ASP A 233 12.63 14.27 -34.36
C ASP A 233 12.21 13.95 -32.93
N ILE A 234 11.28 14.71 -32.34
CA ILE A 234 10.87 14.55 -30.93
C ILE A 234 9.53 13.84 -30.81
N ILE A 235 9.50 12.75 -30.05
CA ILE A 235 8.28 12.13 -29.53
C ILE A 235 7.99 12.78 -28.16
N LEU A 236 7.00 13.67 -28.09
CA LEU A 236 6.64 14.37 -26.87
C LEU A 236 5.54 13.59 -26.14
N MET A 237 5.78 13.27 -24.88
CA MET A 237 4.75 12.83 -23.95
C MET A 237 4.36 14.02 -23.07
N ASP A 238 3.07 14.33 -23.01
CA ASP A 238 2.54 15.51 -22.33
C ASP A 238 1.29 15.19 -21.49
N LEU A 239 0.94 16.08 -20.55
CA LEU A 239 -0.28 16.00 -19.76
C LEU A 239 -1.25 17.08 -20.24
N GLU A 240 -2.33 16.69 -20.93
CA GLU A 240 -3.38 17.58 -21.43
C GLU A 240 -4.74 17.13 -20.95
N ASP A 241 -5.53 18.05 -20.40
CA ASP A 241 -6.89 17.77 -19.88
C ASP A 241 -6.94 16.56 -18.95
N ASN A 242 -5.95 16.42 -18.08
CA ASN A 242 -5.77 15.26 -17.21
C ASN A 242 -5.61 13.91 -17.95
N CYS A 243 -5.22 13.95 -19.22
CA CYS A 243 -4.88 12.76 -20.01
C CYS A 243 -3.42 12.84 -20.45
N ILE A 244 -2.74 11.72 -20.40
CA ILE A 244 -1.38 11.61 -20.93
C ILE A 244 -1.47 11.44 -22.45
N THR A 245 -0.77 12.30 -23.18
CA THR A 245 -0.78 12.33 -24.64
C THR A 245 0.62 12.07 -25.21
N ILE A 246 0.69 11.46 -26.39
CA ILE A 246 1.93 11.29 -27.16
C ILE A 246 1.74 12.02 -28.48
N LYS A 247 2.65 12.93 -28.80
CA LYS A 247 2.62 13.80 -29.99
C LYS A 247 3.96 13.82 -30.67
N MET A 248 3.93 14.19 -31.95
CA MET A 248 5.11 14.54 -32.75
C MET A 248 4.74 15.71 -33.66
N SER A 249 5.67 16.62 -33.88
CA SER A 249 5.50 17.74 -34.81
C SER A 249 5.54 17.28 -36.27
N ASP A 250 6.34 16.24 -36.58
CA ASP A 250 6.41 15.65 -37.93
C ASP A 250 5.31 14.59 -38.10
N THR A 251 4.34 14.87 -38.96
CA THR A 251 3.21 13.99 -39.27
C THR A 251 3.62 12.68 -39.94
N ILE A 252 4.70 12.68 -40.72
CA ILE A 252 5.22 11.48 -41.41
C ILE A 252 5.85 10.54 -40.37
N LYS A 253 6.68 11.06 -39.48
CA LYS A 253 7.32 10.30 -38.41
C LYS A 253 6.31 9.80 -37.40
N PHE A 254 5.26 10.60 -37.12
CA PHE A 254 4.14 10.16 -36.29
C PHE A 254 3.35 9.00 -36.93
N ALA A 255 3.16 9.02 -38.24
CA ALA A 255 2.56 7.89 -38.95
C ALA A 255 3.46 6.65 -38.91
N LEU A 256 4.80 6.80 -38.99
CA LEU A 256 5.75 5.69 -38.81
C LEU A 256 5.63 5.06 -37.41
N LEU A 257 5.50 5.87 -36.34
CA LEU A 257 5.24 5.36 -34.99
C LEU A 257 3.95 4.56 -34.97
N LYS A 258 2.84 5.10 -35.46
CA LYS A 258 1.53 4.43 -35.50
C LYS A 258 1.51 3.13 -36.29
N ASN A 259 2.36 3.00 -37.29
CA ASN A 259 2.47 1.80 -38.13
C ASN A 259 3.50 0.79 -37.56
N SER A 260 4.24 1.13 -36.52
CA SER A 260 5.26 0.26 -35.93
C SER A 260 4.67 -0.95 -35.23
N ALA A 261 5.42 -2.05 -35.20
CA ALA A 261 5.05 -3.24 -34.41
C ALA A 261 4.98 -2.93 -32.91
N ILE A 262 5.88 -2.08 -32.40
CA ILE A 262 5.90 -1.65 -30.99
C ILE A 262 4.58 -0.97 -30.63
N TYR A 263 4.11 -0.04 -31.45
CA TYR A 263 2.84 0.64 -31.21
C TYR A 263 1.65 -0.32 -31.31
N ASN A 264 1.53 -1.06 -32.42
CA ASN A 264 0.34 -1.86 -32.70
C ASN A 264 0.20 -3.11 -31.83
N ILE A 265 1.31 -3.71 -31.39
CA ILE A 265 1.29 -4.95 -30.58
C ILE A 265 1.43 -4.64 -29.09
N LYS A 266 2.30 -3.71 -28.68
CA LYS A 266 2.64 -3.50 -27.27
C LYS A 266 1.95 -2.28 -26.65
N ILE A 267 1.78 -1.17 -27.37
CA ILE A 267 1.25 0.08 -26.82
C ILE A 267 -0.26 0.19 -27.02
N LYS A 268 -0.74 0.11 -28.24
CA LYS A 268 -2.12 0.38 -28.63
C LYS A 268 -3.17 -0.52 -27.93
N PRO A 269 -3.01 -1.86 -27.85
CA PRO A 269 -4.01 -2.74 -27.24
C PRO A 269 -4.17 -2.52 -25.75
N VAL A 270 -3.07 -2.21 -25.06
CA VAL A 270 -3.00 -2.15 -23.60
C VAL A 270 -3.29 -0.73 -23.09
N TYR A 271 -2.64 0.28 -23.64
CA TYR A 271 -2.55 1.60 -23.03
C TYR A 271 -3.38 2.69 -23.73
N VAL A 272 -3.73 2.56 -25.02
CA VAL A 272 -4.32 3.65 -25.80
C VAL A 272 -5.84 3.70 -25.67
N ASP A 273 -6.38 4.91 -25.42
CA ASP A 273 -7.79 5.19 -25.59
C ASP A 273 -8.12 5.45 -27.05
N LYS A 274 -8.83 4.51 -27.68
CA LYS A 274 -9.16 4.57 -29.10
C LYS A 274 -10.17 5.67 -29.46
N ASN A 275 -10.99 6.08 -28.49
CA ASN A 275 -12.05 7.07 -28.73
C ASN A 275 -11.50 8.50 -28.69
N LEU A 276 -10.43 8.74 -27.93
CA LEU A 276 -9.81 10.04 -27.74
C LEU A 276 -8.54 10.24 -28.60
N THR A 277 -8.02 9.17 -29.20
CA THR A 277 -6.85 9.20 -30.07
C THR A 277 -7.24 9.58 -31.51
N ASP A 278 -6.57 10.57 -32.06
CA ASP A 278 -6.82 11.10 -33.43
C ASP A 278 -5.57 11.07 -34.35
N GLY A 279 -5.62 11.86 -35.44
CA GLY A 279 -4.52 11.97 -36.39
C GLY A 279 -3.28 12.66 -35.83
N SER A 280 -3.42 13.52 -34.84
CA SER A 280 -2.39 14.41 -34.32
C SER A 280 -1.82 13.96 -32.96
N ARG A 281 -2.56 13.17 -32.19
CA ARG A 281 -2.14 12.71 -30.87
C ARG A 281 -2.62 11.30 -30.55
N ILE A 282 -1.84 10.58 -29.74
CA ILE A 282 -2.23 9.31 -29.11
C ILE A 282 -2.56 9.63 -27.66
N VAL A 283 -3.76 9.24 -27.21
CA VAL A 283 -4.22 9.48 -25.84
C VAL A 283 -4.13 8.17 -25.05
N ILE A 284 -3.50 8.22 -23.88
CA ILE A 284 -3.40 7.09 -22.97
C ILE A 284 -4.67 7.01 -22.11
N LYS A 285 -5.14 5.80 -21.83
CA LYS A 285 -6.30 5.54 -20.99
C LYS A 285 -6.11 6.17 -19.60
N LYS A 286 -7.16 6.80 -19.06
CA LYS A 286 -7.13 7.48 -17.76
C LYS A 286 -6.84 6.59 -16.55
N ASP A 287 -7.11 5.30 -16.68
CA ASP A 287 -6.91 4.28 -15.64
C ASP A 287 -5.45 3.76 -15.60
N ARG A 288 -4.55 4.34 -16.38
CA ARG A 288 -3.14 3.93 -16.43
C ARG A 288 -2.32 4.62 -15.34
N THR A 289 -1.42 3.84 -14.76
CA THR A 289 -0.58 4.25 -13.64
C THR A 289 0.62 5.06 -14.12
N TYR A 290 1.26 5.83 -13.24
CA TYR A 290 2.52 6.51 -13.58
C TYR A 290 3.60 5.53 -14.07
N ARG A 291 3.57 4.27 -13.62
CA ARG A 291 4.47 3.20 -14.06
C ARG A 291 4.15 2.63 -15.43
N ASP A 292 2.89 2.66 -15.82
CA ASP A 292 2.53 2.35 -17.19
C ASP A 292 3.12 3.41 -18.13
N VAL A 293 3.23 4.66 -17.66
CA VAL A 293 3.95 5.74 -18.38
C VAL A 293 5.42 5.39 -18.54
N ASP A 294 6.09 4.88 -17.50
CA ASP A 294 7.49 4.44 -17.59
C ASP A 294 7.67 3.31 -18.62
N LYS A 295 6.75 2.34 -18.62
CA LYS A 295 6.77 1.24 -19.60
C LYS A 295 6.55 1.75 -21.02
N ILE A 296 5.58 2.66 -21.22
CA ILE A 296 5.32 3.29 -22.51
C ILE A 296 6.55 4.06 -22.96
N THR A 297 7.14 4.85 -22.08
CA THR A 297 8.36 5.62 -22.36
C THR A 297 9.51 4.72 -22.78
N ALA A 298 9.72 3.59 -22.08
CA ALA A 298 10.74 2.61 -22.48
C ALA A 298 10.50 1.98 -23.85
N LEU A 299 9.23 1.69 -24.18
CA LEU A 299 8.86 1.18 -25.51
C LEU A 299 9.05 2.23 -26.59
N LEU A 300 8.73 3.49 -26.32
CA LEU A 300 8.97 4.62 -27.23
C LEU A 300 10.46 4.87 -27.42
N HIS A 301 11.29 4.77 -26.38
CA HIS A 301 12.75 4.85 -26.51
C HIS A 301 13.31 3.76 -27.41
N THR A 302 12.82 2.52 -27.28
CA THR A 302 13.22 1.42 -28.16
C THR A 302 12.92 1.74 -29.62
N PHE A 303 11.74 2.32 -29.90
CA PHE A 303 11.38 2.74 -31.26
C PHE A 303 12.24 3.94 -31.74
N ALA A 304 12.45 4.91 -30.84
CA ALA A 304 13.18 6.15 -31.16
C ALA A 304 14.66 5.88 -31.47
N CYS A 305 15.33 5.01 -30.70
CA CYS A 305 16.73 4.63 -30.95
C CYS A 305 16.94 4.06 -32.36
N ASP A 306 16.00 3.21 -32.82
CA ASP A 306 16.10 2.59 -34.16
C ASP A 306 15.91 3.61 -35.31
N LYS A 307 15.37 4.79 -35.02
CA LYS A 307 14.99 5.81 -36.02
C LYS A 307 15.71 7.14 -35.86
N GLY A 308 16.65 7.25 -34.93
CA GLY A 308 17.36 8.51 -34.67
C GLY A 308 16.48 9.59 -34.04
N MET A 309 15.42 9.21 -33.35
CA MET A 309 14.46 10.10 -32.65
C MET A 309 14.73 10.18 -31.18
N ILE A 310 14.17 11.21 -30.49
CA ILE A 310 14.30 11.43 -29.06
C ILE A 310 12.91 11.43 -28.41
N VAL A 311 12.76 10.74 -27.26
CA VAL A 311 11.54 10.78 -26.46
C VAL A 311 11.70 11.83 -25.37
N LYS A 312 10.74 12.75 -25.26
CA LYS A 312 10.70 13.80 -24.25
C LYS A 312 9.41 13.72 -23.44
N GLN A 313 9.49 14.03 -22.15
CA GLN A 313 8.33 14.21 -21.27
C GLN A 313 8.22 15.69 -20.91
N SER A 314 7.01 16.25 -20.99
CA SER A 314 6.77 17.64 -20.59
C SER A 314 6.98 17.84 -19.09
N LYS A 315 7.29 19.07 -18.70
CA LYS A 315 7.42 19.42 -17.27
C LYS A 315 6.12 19.14 -16.49
N LEU A 316 4.96 19.42 -17.11
CA LEU A 316 3.66 19.14 -16.49
C LEU A 316 3.45 17.65 -16.23
N LEU A 317 3.83 16.79 -17.17
CA LEU A 317 3.76 15.34 -17.00
C LEU A 317 4.73 14.86 -15.90
N LEU A 318 5.93 15.38 -15.86
CA LEU A 318 6.93 15.04 -14.85
C LEU A 318 6.49 15.44 -13.44
N ASP A 319 6.05 16.70 -13.28
CA ASP A 319 5.54 17.19 -11.99
C ASP A 319 4.34 16.33 -11.52
N PHE A 320 3.49 15.90 -12.43
CA PHE A 320 2.36 15.00 -12.15
C PHE A 320 2.83 13.62 -11.71
N LEU A 321 3.81 13.02 -12.40
CA LEU A 321 4.37 11.71 -12.08
C LEU A 321 5.13 11.75 -10.75
N GLU A 322 5.91 12.81 -10.51
CA GLU A 322 6.64 13.02 -9.26
C GLU A 322 5.67 13.17 -8.07
N GLN A 323 4.63 13.99 -8.20
CA GLN A 323 3.60 14.11 -7.16
C GLN A 323 2.93 12.78 -6.82
N LYS A 324 2.76 11.90 -7.80
CA LYS A 324 2.20 10.57 -7.56
C LYS A 324 3.17 9.60 -6.90
N SER A 325 4.43 9.62 -7.27
CA SER A 325 5.47 8.74 -6.70
C SER A 325 5.84 9.09 -5.26
N ILE A 326 5.92 10.39 -4.93
CA ILE A 326 6.21 10.88 -3.57
C ILE A 326 5.06 10.57 -2.58
N GLN A 327 3.83 10.43 -3.06
CA GLN A 327 2.66 10.27 -2.19
C GLN A 327 2.71 9.05 -1.26
N ILE A 328 3.27 7.91 -1.67
CA ILE A 328 3.27 6.73 -0.81
C ILE A 328 4.35 6.82 0.29
N GLU A 329 5.50 7.41 0.01
CA GLU A 329 6.57 7.61 0.99
C GLU A 329 6.18 8.65 2.03
N GLU A 330 5.54 9.76 1.60
CA GLU A 330 4.97 10.75 2.54
C GLU A 330 3.89 10.12 3.41
N ARG A 331 3.00 9.33 2.83
CA ARG A 331 1.96 8.61 3.60
C ARG A 331 2.58 7.64 4.60
N SER A 332 3.62 6.92 4.20
CA SER A 332 4.36 6.03 5.10
C SER A 332 4.89 6.80 6.32
N ARG A 333 5.53 7.95 6.08
CA ARG A 333 6.03 8.81 7.16
C ARG A 333 4.91 9.33 8.06
N VAL A 334 3.86 9.89 7.47
CA VAL A 334 2.68 10.38 8.21
C VAL A 334 2.05 9.26 9.05
N GLY A 335 1.92 8.06 8.48
CA GLY A 335 1.38 6.91 9.21
C GLY A 335 2.22 6.53 10.44
N LEU A 336 3.55 6.58 10.33
CA LEU A 336 4.47 6.32 11.46
C LEU A 336 4.42 7.43 12.50
N ASP A 337 4.41 8.70 12.08
CA ASP A 337 4.34 9.86 12.98
C ASP A 337 3.05 9.83 13.82
N ILE A 338 1.90 9.49 13.21
CA ILE A 338 0.63 9.37 13.94
C ILE A 338 0.66 8.20 14.93
N LYS A 339 1.23 7.06 14.53
CA LYS A 339 1.38 5.90 15.43
C LYS A 339 2.28 6.19 16.63
N ALA A 340 3.33 6.97 16.41
CA ALA A 340 4.20 7.45 17.46
C ALA A 340 3.55 8.56 18.33
N ARG A 341 2.35 9.05 17.95
CA ARG A 341 1.67 10.19 18.57
C ARG A 341 2.59 11.41 18.68
N ASP A 342 3.28 11.73 17.57
CA ASP A 342 4.26 12.81 17.53
C ASP A 342 3.64 14.13 18.02
N CYS A 343 4.37 14.85 18.86
CA CYS A 343 3.91 16.10 19.46
C CYS A 343 3.56 17.18 18.42
N ARG A 344 4.20 17.16 17.24
CA ARG A 344 3.91 18.06 16.12
C ARG A 344 2.47 17.92 15.60
N LEU A 345 1.83 16.79 15.82
CA LEU A 345 0.47 16.50 15.35
C LEU A 345 -0.63 16.87 16.35
N LEU A 346 -0.28 17.23 17.59
CA LEU A 346 -1.23 17.47 18.67
C LEU A 346 -2.24 18.58 18.35
N GLU A 347 -1.82 19.64 17.69
CA GLU A 347 -2.75 20.73 17.28
C GLU A 347 -3.76 20.23 16.25
N SER A 348 -3.29 19.52 15.21
CA SER A 348 -4.16 18.94 14.18
C SER A 348 -5.10 17.88 14.74
N TYR A 349 -4.58 17.04 15.65
CA TYR A 349 -5.37 16.05 16.37
C TYR A 349 -6.44 16.68 17.25
N SER A 350 -6.11 17.77 17.98
CA SER A 350 -7.07 18.47 18.83
C SER A 350 -8.20 19.11 18.02
N LYS A 351 -7.88 19.71 16.87
CA LYS A 351 -8.87 20.22 15.91
C LYS A 351 -9.77 19.11 15.36
N PHE A 352 -9.18 17.98 14.99
CA PHE A 352 -9.91 16.80 14.53
C PHE A 352 -10.87 16.30 15.62
N LYS A 353 -10.35 16.07 16.84
CA LYS A 353 -11.11 15.57 17.98
C LYS A 353 -12.29 16.49 18.32
N SER A 354 -12.07 17.81 18.39
CA SER A 354 -13.13 18.78 18.72
C SER A 354 -14.29 18.69 17.73
N LYS A 355 -14.03 18.56 16.43
CA LYS A 355 -15.08 18.45 15.40
C LYS A 355 -15.80 17.09 15.44
N VAL A 356 -15.08 16.00 15.71
CA VAL A 356 -15.72 14.68 15.90
C VAL A 356 -16.62 14.70 17.12
N ASP A 357 -16.12 15.20 18.24
CA ASP A 357 -16.88 15.26 19.52
C ASP A 357 -18.13 16.18 19.40
N SER A 358 -18.13 17.19 18.51
CA SER A 358 -19.31 18.05 18.31
C SER A 358 -20.47 17.36 17.59
N LEU A 359 -20.18 16.33 16.77
CA LEU A 359 -21.21 15.63 15.98
C LEU A 359 -21.60 14.29 16.57
N MET A 360 -20.67 13.59 17.22
CA MET A 360 -20.93 12.25 17.75
C MET A 360 -21.57 12.34 19.14
N VAL A 361 -22.79 11.80 19.26
CA VAL A 361 -23.49 11.66 20.55
C VAL A 361 -22.79 10.63 21.45
N ARG A 362 -22.30 9.56 20.86
CA ARG A 362 -21.49 8.57 21.56
C ARG A 362 -20.00 8.81 21.26
N PRO A 363 -19.23 9.33 22.24
CA PRO A 363 -17.85 9.70 22.03
C PRO A 363 -16.97 8.48 21.73
N LEU A 364 -15.95 8.66 20.93
CA LEU A 364 -14.91 7.67 20.71
C LEU A 364 -13.98 7.58 21.94
N ARG A 365 -13.51 6.37 22.23
CA ARG A 365 -12.43 6.17 23.22
C ARG A 365 -11.14 6.77 22.68
N ASP A 366 -10.16 7.07 23.54
CA ASP A 366 -8.92 7.73 23.13
C ASP A 366 -8.18 6.99 21.98
N ASN A 367 -8.00 5.68 22.09
CA ASN A 367 -7.37 4.89 21.02
C ASN A 367 -8.21 4.90 19.74
N GLN A 368 -9.54 4.84 19.83
CA GLN A 368 -10.42 4.94 18.66
C GLN A 368 -10.33 6.31 17.98
N MET A 369 -10.17 7.37 18.76
CA MET A 369 -10.01 8.73 18.24
C MET A 369 -8.67 8.87 17.47
N TRP A 370 -7.59 8.30 17.99
CA TRP A 370 -6.31 8.24 17.30
C TRP A 370 -6.37 7.38 16.03
N ASP A 371 -7.06 6.24 16.06
CA ASP A 371 -7.30 5.41 14.87
C ASP A 371 -8.14 6.16 13.82
N ALA A 372 -9.16 6.94 14.24
CA ALA A 372 -9.94 7.77 13.33
C ALA A 372 -9.10 8.89 12.70
N PHE A 373 -8.28 9.58 13.50
CA PHE A 373 -7.36 10.60 13.01
C PHE A 373 -6.34 10.01 12.02
N TYR A 374 -5.81 8.81 12.32
CA TYR A 374 -4.94 8.06 11.42
C TYR A 374 -5.64 7.78 10.08
N MET A 375 -6.86 7.21 10.09
CA MET A 375 -7.59 6.88 8.87
C MET A 375 -7.93 8.12 8.04
N TYR A 376 -8.29 9.22 8.69
CA TYR A 376 -8.51 10.51 8.04
C TYR A 376 -7.26 10.98 7.31
N SER A 377 -6.12 10.99 7.99
CA SER A 377 -4.85 11.49 7.46
C SER A 377 -4.30 10.61 6.34
N MET A 378 -4.42 9.29 6.46
CA MET A 378 -3.92 8.33 5.48
C MET A 378 -4.78 8.28 4.21
N LYS A 379 -6.06 8.62 4.27
CA LYS A 379 -7.06 8.54 3.17
C LYS A 379 -7.30 7.14 2.64
N LYS A 380 -6.25 6.33 2.44
CA LYS A 380 -6.30 4.92 2.06
C LYS A 380 -5.51 4.13 3.09
N CYS A 381 -6.16 3.21 3.81
CA CYS A 381 -5.52 2.45 4.90
C CYS A 381 -6.34 1.22 5.29
N ALA A 382 -5.70 0.35 6.07
CA ALA A 382 -6.34 -0.82 6.65
C ALA A 382 -6.59 -0.62 8.16
N ASN A 383 -7.67 -1.25 8.66
CA ASN A 383 -7.93 -1.41 10.09
C ASN A 383 -7.98 -2.90 10.43
N PHE A 384 -6.95 -3.38 11.11
CA PHE A 384 -6.77 -4.77 11.54
C PHE A 384 -7.12 -5.00 13.01
N SER A 385 -7.89 -4.10 13.58
CA SER A 385 -8.32 -4.22 14.97
C SER A 385 -9.23 -5.43 15.18
N VAL A 386 -9.10 -6.05 16.34
CA VAL A 386 -9.86 -7.26 16.67
C VAL A 386 -11.38 -7.03 16.68
N PRO A 387 -12.21 -8.07 16.50
CA PRO A 387 -13.65 -7.97 16.69
C PRO A 387 -14.00 -7.37 18.07
N GLY A 388 -15.00 -6.49 18.11
CA GLY A 388 -15.40 -5.79 19.32
C GLY A 388 -14.57 -4.54 19.67
N SER A 389 -13.54 -4.20 18.90
CA SER A 389 -12.77 -2.96 19.10
C SER A 389 -13.53 -1.69 18.72
N GLY A 390 -14.65 -1.81 18.00
CA GLY A 390 -15.43 -0.68 17.51
C GLY A 390 -14.93 -0.12 16.18
N LYS A 391 -14.45 -0.96 15.26
CA LYS A 391 -14.00 -0.56 13.92
C LYS A 391 -15.00 0.34 13.19
N THR A 392 -16.28 -0.01 13.26
CA THR A 392 -17.37 0.76 12.65
C THR A 392 -17.46 2.16 13.26
N SER A 393 -17.41 2.28 14.60
CA SER A 393 -17.42 3.59 15.30
C SER A 393 -16.25 4.46 14.86
N VAL A 394 -15.05 3.87 14.67
CA VAL A 394 -13.85 4.59 14.22
C VAL A 394 -14.06 5.17 12.82
N VAL A 395 -14.61 4.38 11.89
CA VAL A 395 -14.95 4.88 10.52
C VAL A 395 -16.00 5.97 10.58
N LEU A 396 -17.01 5.84 11.45
CA LEU A 396 -18.03 6.88 11.66
C LEU A 396 -17.41 8.15 12.24
N GLY A 397 -16.36 8.07 13.07
CA GLY A 397 -15.58 9.21 13.52
C GLY A 397 -14.85 9.93 12.36
N VAL A 398 -14.29 9.19 11.42
CA VAL A 398 -13.72 9.77 10.19
C VAL A 398 -14.82 10.50 9.39
N TYR A 399 -15.98 9.87 9.26
CA TYR A 399 -17.11 10.45 8.55
C TYR A 399 -17.62 11.73 9.24
N ALA A 400 -17.73 11.74 10.57
CA ALA A 400 -18.11 12.91 11.34
C ALA A 400 -17.23 14.11 11.02
N TYR A 401 -15.91 13.92 11.06
CA TYR A 401 -14.97 15.00 10.74
C TYR A 401 -15.12 15.49 9.31
N LEU A 402 -15.17 14.57 8.34
CA LEU A 402 -15.28 14.93 6.92
C LEU A 402 -16.61 15.57 6.59
N PHE A 403 -17.68 15.17 7.26
CA PHE A 403 -19.00 15.79 7.14
C PHE A 403 -18.98 17.24 7.64
N GLU A 404 -18.38 17.47 8.80
CA GLU A 404 -18.26 18.80 9.42
C GLU A 404 -17.45 19.77 8.59
N ILE A 405 -16.43 19.30 7.87
CA ILE A 405 -15.62 20.15 6.98
C ILE A 405 -16.14 20.18 5.53
N GLY A 406 -17.23 19.49 5.22
CA GLY A 406 -17.85 19.47 3.89
C GLY A 406 -17.12 18.63 2.83
N GLU A 407 -16.16 17.78 3.25
CA GLU A 407 -15.39 16.93 2.34
C GLU A 407 -16.03 15.56 2.04
N ALA A 408 -16.93 15.07 2.88
CA ALA A 408 -17.72 13.87 2.60
C ALA A 408 -19.09 13.91 3.25
N ASP A 409 -20.11 13.50 2.51
CA ASP A 409 -21.49 13.40 2.95
C ASP A 409 -22.06 11.98 2.78
N LYS A 410 -21.25 11.04 2.30
CA LYS A 410 -21.65 9.65 2.00
C LYS A 410 -20.62 8.63 2.44
N ILE A 411 -21.13 7.47 2.92
CA ILE A 411 -20.33 6.27 3.18
C ILE A 411 -20.88 5.15 2.31
N ILE A 412 -19.99 4.49 1.57
CA ILE A 412 -20.30 3.28 0.80
C ILE A 412 -19.60 2.11 1.47
N VAL A 413 -20.36 1.13 1.95
CA VAL A 413 -19.86 -0.08 2.60
C VAL A 413 -20.08 -1.27 1.69
N VAL A 414 -19.01 -2.00 1.40
CA VAL A 414 -19.07 -3.32 0.77
C VAL A 414 -18.65 -4.34 1.83
N GLY A 415 -19.58 -5.20 2.23
CA GLY A 415 -19.36 -6.12 3.34
C GLY A 415 -20.35 -7.30 3.37
N PRO A 416 -20.22 -8.18 4.36
CA PRO A 416 -21.16 -9.29 4.51
C PRO A 416 -22.55 -8.79 4.91
N LYS A 417 -23.61 -9.44 4.41
CA LYS A 417 -25.01 -9.09 4.74
C LYS A 417 -25.27 -9.00 6.24
N ASN A 418 -24.58 -9.85 7.00
CA ASN A 418 -24.74 -9.91 8.46
C ASN A 418 -24.29 -8.62 9.19
N SER A 419 -23.40 -7.83 8.59
CA SER A 419 -22.92 -6.59 9.18
C SER A 419 -23.84 -5.38 8.94
N PHE A 420 -24.79 -5.47 8.01
CA PHE A 420 -25.63 -4.32 7.60
C PHE A 420 -26.45 -3.74 8.76
N GLY A 421 -26.99 -4.62 9.62
CA GLY A 421 -27.70 -4.18 10.82
C GLY A 421 -26.77 -3.44 11.80
N SER A 422 -25.62 -4.02 12.05
CA SER A 422 -24.64 -3.40 12.94
C SER A 422 -24.19 -2.03 12.42
N TRP A 423 -24.04 -1.83 11.11
CA TRP A 423 -23.73 -0.54 10.52
C TRP A 423 -24.83 0.50 10.75
N ARG A 424 -26.11 0.11 10.58
CA ARG A 424 -27.26 1.00 10.83
C ARG A 424 -27.37 1.37 12.30
N ASP A 425 -27.33 0.36 13.18
CA ASP A 425 -27.47 0.55 14.62
C ASP A 425 -26.33 1.41 15.15
N GLU A 426 -25.11 1.17 14.69
CA GLU A 426 -23.94 1.93 15.07
C GLU A 426 -23.99 3.37 14.58
N PHE A 427 -24.47 3.60 13.35
CA PHE A 427 -24.66 4.95 12.80
C PHE A 427 -25.65 5.75 13.67
N ILE A 428 -26.80 5.14 14.00
CA ILE A 428 -27.80 5.77 14.87
C ILE A 428 -27.24 6.04 16.27
N ALA A 429 -26.51 5.07 16.84
CA ALA A 429 -25.93 5.22 18.17
C ALA A 429 -24.84 6.30 18.22
N CYS A 430 -24.05 6.45 17.14
CA CYS A 430 -23.00 7.47 17.07
C CYS A 430 -23.54 8.87 16.84
N PHE A 431 -24.57 9.04 16.01
CA PHE A 431 -24.99 10.37 15.57
C PHE A 431 -26.34 10.83 16.15
N GLY A 432 -27.20 9.90 16.57
CA GLY A 432 -28.55 10.25 17.01
C GLY A 432 -29.29 11.13 16.02
N ASN A 433 -29.71 12.31 16.46
CA ASN A 433 -30.39 13.30 15.61
C ASN A 433 -29.43 14.28 14.91
N ASN A 434 -28.13 14.29 15.25
CA ASN A 434 -27.17 15.25 14.65
C ASN A 434 -26.97 14.97 13.16
N ILE A 435 -26.91 13.70 12.78
CA ILE A 435 -26.87 13.25 11.38
C ILE A 435 -27.91 12.14 11.23
N PRO A 436 -29.11 12.45 10.73
CA PRO A 436 -30.15 11.42 10.54
C PRO A 436 -29.73 10.35 9.54
N LEU A 437 -29.94 9.09 9.88
CA LEU A 437 -29.65 7.97 8.99
C LEU A 437 -30.58 7.98 7.77
N LYS A 438 -29.98 7.97 6.58
CA LYS A 438 -30.65 7.79 5.28
C LYS A 438 -29.94 6.65 4.54
N CYS A 439 -30.39 5.43 4.80
CA CYS A 439 -29.70 4.21 4.34
C CYS A 439 -30.28 3.70 3.02
N PHE A 440 -29.38 3.37 2.09
CA PHE A 440 -29.67 2.49 0.95
C PHE A 440 -29.10 1.11 1.27
N ASP A 441 -29.97 0.10 1.28
CA ASP A 441 -29.57 -1.30 1.49
C ASP A 441 -29.89 -2.10 0.23
N SER A 442 -28.85 -2.69 -0.39
CA SER A 442 -28.99 -3.51 -1.60
C SER A 442 -29.90 -4.73 -1.40
N HIS A 443 -30.15 -5.15 -0.15
CA HIS A 443 -30.99 -6.28 0.25
C HIS A 443 -32.31 -5.86 0.92
N ASP A 444 -32.68 -4.59 0.85
CA ASP A 444 -33.96 -4.14 1.38
C ASP A 444 -35.12 -4.85 0.63
N CYS A 445 -35.93 -5.61 1.39
CA CYS A 445 -37.05 -6.35 0.87
C CYS A 445 -38.24 -5.45 0.51
N SER A 446 -38.31 -4.23 1.03
CA SER A 446 -39.36 -3.27 0.71
C SER A 446 -39.30 -2.78 -0.75
N LEU A 447 -38.08 -2.80 -1.33
CA LEU A 447 -37.82 -2.50 -2.73
C LEU A 447 -37.67 -3.79 -3.52
N SER A 448 -38.78 -4.30 -4.01
CA SER A 448 -38.87 -5.68 -4.57
C SER A 448 -38.16 -5.89 -5.91
N ARG A 449 -37.88 -4.82 -6.67
CA ARG A 449 -37.28 -4.92 -8.01
C ARG A 449 -35.87 -4.38 -8.08
N LYS A 450 -34.94 -5.19 -8.64
CA LYS A 450 -33.53 -4.82 -8.83
C LYS A 450 -33.39 -3.55 -9.69
N ASP A 451 -34.28 -3.36 -10.67
CA ASP A 451 -34.28 -2.18 -11.55
C ASP A 451 -34.67 -0.89 -10.81
N GLU A 452 -35.58 -1.00 -9.85
CA GLU A 452 -35.97 0.14 -8.99
C GLU A 452 -34.80 0.59 -8.11
N LYS A 453 -34.07 -0.36 -7.49
CA LYS A 453 -32.83 -0.08 -6.73
C LYS A 453 -31.76 0.59 -7.60
N LYS A 454 -31.56 0.11 -8.82
CA LYS A 454 -30.63 0.74 -9.78
C LYS A 454 -31.08 2.15 -10.15
N ARG A 455 -32.37 2.37 -10.34
CA ARG A 455 -32.93 3.70 -10.64
C ARG A 455 -32.66 4.68 -9.50
N LEU A 456 -32.95 4.28 -8.26
CA LEU A 456 -32.68 5.12 -7.07
C LEU A 456 -31.21 5.50 -6.99
N LEU A 457 -30.28 4.55 -7.19
CA LEU A 457 -28.85 4.80 -7.18
C LEU A 457 -28.40 5.73 -8.32
N ASN A 458 -28.97 5.64 -9.50
CA ASN A 458 -28.55 6.43 -10.64
C ASN A 458 -29.08 7.88 -10.61
N TYR A 459 -30.27 8.10 -10.05
CA TYR A 459 -30.98 9.40 -10.15
C TYR A 459 -31.26 10.05 -8.80
N GLU A 460 -31.27 9.29 -7.70
CA GLU A 460 -31.69 9.78 -6.38
C GLU A 460 -30.66 9.44 -5.27
N TYR A 461 -29.41 9.12 -5.60
CA TYR A 461 -28.38 8.75 -4.62
C TYR A 461 -28.11 9.86 -3.60
N GLU A 462 -28.40 11.11 -3.91
CA GLU A 462 -28.22 12.25 -3.00
C GLU A 462 -29.13 12.17 -1.75
N ARG A 463 -30.19 11.38 -1.81
CA ARG A 463 -31.12 11.15 -0.69
C ARG A 463 -30.51 10.30 0.43
N PHE A 464 -29.39 9.62 0.16
CA PHE A 464 -28.78 8.66 1.09
C PHE A 464 -27.41 9.11 1.55
N ASN A 465 -27.08 8.79 2.80
CA ASN A 465 -25.77 9.03 3.38
C ASN A 465 -25.00 7.75 3.76
N LEU A 466 -25.70 6.60 3.83
CA LEU A 466 -25.10 5.27 4.04
C LEU A 466 -25.59 4.31 2.97
N PHE A 467 -24.66 3.66 2.27
CA PHE A 467 -24.94 2.68 1.23
C PHE A 467 -24.32 1.33 1.62
N LEU A 468 -25.14 0.27 1.62
CA LEU A 468 -24.74 -1.07 2.02
C LEU A 468 -24.86 -2.04 0.84
N PHE A 469 -23.74 -2.62 0.44
CA PHE A 469 -23.65 -3.62 -0.62
C PHE A 469 -22.95 -4.88 -0.13
N ASN A 470 -23.39 -6.04 -0.57
CA ASN A 470 -22.66 -7.28 -0.32
C ASN A 470 -21.70 -7.59 -1.48
N TYR A 471 -20.65 -8.36 -1.18
CA TYR A 471 -19.61 -8.73 -2.15
C TYR A 471 -20.17 -9.46 -3.38
N GLU A 472 -21.20 -10.30 -3.22
CA GLU A 472 -21.80 -11.08 -4.29
C GLU A 472 -22.68 -10.23 -5.24
N GLY A 473 -23.30 -9.18 -4.70
CA GLY A 473 -24.24 -8.33 -5.46
C GLY A 473 -23.65 -7.04 -6.01
N VAL A 474 -22.49 -6.62 -5.53
CA VAL A 474 -21.89 -5.30 -5.81
C VAL A 474 -21.63 -5.06 -7.30
N GLU A 475 -21.32 -6.09 -8.06
CA GLU A 475 -21.09 -6.01 -9.50
C GLU A 475 -22.26 -5.34 -10.24
N SER A 476 -23.49 -5.73 -9.87
CA SER A 476 -24.71 -5.20 -10.48
C SER A 476 -24.89 -3.68 -10.30
N TYR A 477 -24.21 -3.10 -9.32
CA TYR A 477 -24.27 -1.69 -8.95
C TYR A 477 -22.98 -0.93 -9.24
N LYS A 478 -21.97 -1.59 -9.80
CA LYS A 478 -20.60 -1.04 -10.03
C LYS A 478 -20.61 0.35 -10.69
N SER A 479 -21.36 0.51 -11.78
CA SER A 479 -21.45 1.78 -12.51
C SER A 479 -22.04 2.91 -11.67
N ALA A 480 -23.09 2.63 -10.90
CA ALA A 480 -23.71 3.62 -10.02
C ALA A 480 -22.78 3.98 -8.85
N ILE A 481 -22.10 2.99 -8.27
CA ILE A 481 -21.10 3.22 -7.20
C ILE A 481 -19.96 4.11 -7.70
N LYS A 482 -19.40 3.81 -8.88
CA LYS A 482 -18.34 4.64 -9.47
C LYS A 482 -18.81 6.08 -9.68
N LYS A 483 -20.03 6.29 -10.22
CA LYS A 483 -20.61 7.63 -10.37
C LYS A 483 -20.70 8.38 -9.05
N ILE A 484 -21.09 7.71 -7.95
CA ILE A 484 -21.14 8.35 -6.62
C ILE A 484 -19.73 8.67 -6.11
N LEU A 485 -18.77 7.77 -6.31
CA LEU A 485 -17.36 7.98 -5.92
C LEU A 485 -16.70 9.11 -6.70
N ASP A 486 -17.03 9.29 -7.98
CA ASP A 486 -16.49 10.35 -8.84
C ASP A 486 -16.88 11.77 -8.35
N THR A 487 -17.94 11.92 -7.51
CA THR A 487 -18.24 13.18 -6.83
C THR A 487 -17.11 13.61 -5.88
N GLY A 488 -16.26 12.68 -5.45
CA GLY A 488 -15.18 12.89 -4.51
C GLY A 488 -15.60 13.12 -3.07
N LYS A 489 -16.92 13.08 -2.75
CA LYS A 489 -17.50 13.33 -1.41
C LYS A 489 -17.92 12.06 -0.69
N CYS A 490 -17.20 10.96 -0.93
CA CYS A 490 -17.52 9.65 -0.37
C CYS A 490 -16.35 9.02 0.34
N ILE A 491 -16.66 8.19 1.36
CA ILE A 491 -15.74 7.23 1.96
C ILE A 491 -16.16 5.84 1.46
N LEU A 492 -15.24 5.10 0.85
CA LEU A 492 -15.42 3.69 0.48
C LEU A 492 -14.87 2.80 1.58
N VAL A 493 -15.66 1.86 2.05
CA VAL A 493 -15.30 0.94 3.12
C VAL A 493 -15.49 -0.50 2.63
N TYR A 494 -14.46 -1.32 2.76
CA TYR A 494 -14.56 -2.77 2.60
C TYR A 494 -14.54 -3.42 3.98
N ASP A 495 -15.68 -3.95 4.41
CA ASP A 495 -15.83 -4.64 5.69
C ASP A 495 -15.60 -6.14 5.50
N GLU A 496 -14.84 -6.76 6.41
CA GLU A 496 -14.34 -8.13 6.32
C GLU A 496 -13.67 -8.43 4.96
N VAL A 497 -12.69 -7.59 4.60
CA VAL A 497 -11.99 -7.59 3.30
C VAL A 497 -11.29 -8.90 2.96
N HIS A 498 -11.05 -9.78 3.95
CA HIS A 498 -10.52 -11.12 3.72
C HIS A 498 -11.41 -11.98 2.79
N ARG A 499 -12.66 -11.57 2.54
CA ARG A 499 -13.57 -12.21 1.56
C ARG A 499 -13.16 -12.02 0.10
N VAL A 500 -12.23 -11.13 -0.19
CA VAL A 500 -11.66 -10.91 -1.54
C VAL A 500 -10.19 -11.37 -1.64
N LYS A 501 -9.78 -12.32 -0.80
CA LYS A 501 -8.41 -12.87 -0.79
C LYS A 501 -8.04 -13.65 -2.04
N SER A 502 -9.01 -14.27 -2.74
CA SER A 502 -8.78 -14.99 -3.99
C SER A 502 -8.23 -14.06 -5.07
N ILE A 503 -7.07 -14.41 -5.61
CA ILE A 503 -6.26 -13.53 -6.47
C ILE A 503 -6.95 -13.29 -7.81
N ASP A 504 -7.50 -14.35 -8.41
CA ASP A 504 -8.19 -14.30 -9.70
C ASP A 504 -9.72 -14.20 -9.56
N GLY A 505 -10.21 -14.08 -8.33
CA GLY A 505 -11.64 -14.04 -8.01
C GLY A 505 -12.32 -12.81 -8.61
N GLU A 506 -13.50 -13.00 -9.20
CA GLU A 506 -14.32 -11.91 -9.77
C GLU A 506 -14.62 -10.82 -8.73
N ARG A 507 -14.86 -11.20 -7.46
CA ARG A 507 -15.09 -10.26 -6.35
C ARG A 507 -13.91 -9.34 -6.13
N ALA A 508 -12.67 -9.87 -6.20
CA ALA A 508 -11.45 -9.10 -6.02
C ALA A 508 -11.22 -8.12 -7.18
N LYS A 509 -11.47 -8.55 -8.43
CA LYS A 509 -11.39 -7.69 -9.61
C LYS A 509 -12.35 -6.50 -9.50
N ILE A 510 -13.60 -6.77 -9.14
CA ILE A 510 -14.63 -5.74 -8.99
C ILE A 510 -14.28 -4.78 -7.85
N ALA A 511 -13.81 -5.30 -6.71
CA ALA A 511 -13.39 -4.48 -5.57
C ALA A 511 -12.25 -3.53 -5.96
N LYS A 512 -11.22 -4.02 -6.67
CA LYS A 512 -10.11 -3.20 -7.17
C LYS A 512 -10.59 -2.11 -8.13
N GLU A 513 -11.46 -2.45 -9.08
CA GLU A 513 -12.02 -1.49 -10.03
C GLU A 513 -12.84 -0.38 -9.36
N ILE A 514 -13.62 -0.70 -8.33
CA ILE A 514 -14.40 0.29 -7.58
C ILE A 514 -13.46 1.17 -6.74
N ALA A 515 -12.50 0.57 -6.04
CA ALA A 515 -11.56 1.27 -5.19
C ALA A 515 -10.67 2.26 -5.98
N TYR A 516 -10.40 1.96 -7.24
CA TYR A 516 -9.62 2.84 -8.11
C TYR A 516 -10.28 4.22 -8.31
N SER A 517 -11.62 4.28 -8.35
CA SER A 517 -12.38 5.54 -8.44
C SER A 517 -12.49 6.29 -7.10
N SER A 518 -12.03 5.69 -5.99
CA SER A 518 -12.20 6.26 -4.66
C SER A 518 -10.99 7.09 -4.23
N LYS A 519 -11.23 8.30 -3.72
CA LYS A 519 -10.21 9.14 -3.08
C LYS A 519 -9.87 8.69 -1.66
N ARG A 520 -10.84 8.06 -0.96
CA ARG A 520 -10.71 7.60 0.43
C ARG A 520 -11.24 6.17 0.55
N THR A 521 -10.35 5.23 0.80
CA THR A 521 -10.69 3.81 0.91
C THR A 521 -10.18 3.24 2.22
N ILE A 522 -11.08 2.65 3.01
CA ILE A 522 -10.75 1.98 4.26
C ILE A 522 -11.08 0.50 4.10
N VAL A 523 -10.13 -0.37 4.35
CA VAL A 523 -10.37 -1.81 4.41
C VAL A 523 -10.32 -2.29 5.86
N MET A 524 -11.26 -3.14 6.26
CA MET A 524 -11.37 -3.61 7.65
C MET A 524 -11.43 -5.12 7.69
N THR A 525 -10.68 -5.71 8.62
CA THR A 525 -10.79 -7.13 8.98
C THR A 525 -10.15 -7.39 10.34
N GLY A 526 -10.74 -8.28 11.12
CA GLY A 526 -10.12 -8.80 12.35
C GLY A 526 -9.03 -9.85 12.09
N THR A 527 -9.01 -10.44 10.88
CA THR A 527 -8.11 -11.54 10.47
C THR A 527 -7.47 -11.21 9.12
N PRO A 528 -6.41 -10.36 9.09
CA PRO A 528 -5.79 -9.93 7.83
C PRO A 528 -5.06 -11.05 7.10
N ILE A 529 -4.52 -12.03 7.81
CA ILE A 529 -3.68 -13.12 7.30
C ILE A 529 -4.21 -14.46 7.85
N PRO A 530 -5.42 -14.90 7.45
CA PRO A 530 -5.98 -16.15 7.98
C PRO A 530 -5.22 -17.40 7.54
N ASN A 531 -4.68 -17.45 6.33
CA ASN A 531 -3.99 -18.61 5.78
C ASN A 531 -2.49 -18.36 5.49
N GLY A 532 -2.07 -17.11 5.32
CA GLY A 532 -0.70 -16.74 5.00
C GLY A 532 -0.61 -15.34 4.39
N TYR A 533 0.59 -14.86 4.15
CA TYR A 533 0.82 -13.50 3.61
C TYR A 533 0.23 -13.25 2.22
N ARG A 534 -0.08 -14.30 1.48
CA ARG A 534 -0.79 -14.19 0.19
C ARG A 534 -2.16 -13.54 0.33
N ASP A 535 -2.83 -13.69 1.47
CA ASP A 535 -4.18 -13.15 1.71
C ASP A 535 -4.23 -11.61 1.68
N ILE A 536 -3.10 -10.92 1.94
CA ILE A 536 -3.04 -9.45 1.89
C ILE A 536 -2.86 -8.89 0.48
N TYR A 537 -2.53 -9.72 -0.52
CA TYR A 537 -2.21 -9.28 -1.87
C TYR A 537 -3.32 -8.41 -2.49
N ASN A 538 -4.54 -8.91 -2.58
CA ASN A 538 -5.66 -8.16 -3.15
C ASN A 538 -6.01 -6.92 -2.32
N MET A 539 -5.90 -7.00 -1.00
CA MET A 539 -6.16 -5.87 -0.11
C MET A 539 -5.19 -4.71 -0.37
N LEU A 540 -3.91 -5.00 -0.56
CA LEU A 540 -2.92 -3.99 -0.90
C LEU A 540 -3.16 -3.40 -2.29
N HIS A 541 -3.61 -4.20 -3.25
CA HIS A 541 -4.01 -3.72 -4.57
C HIS A 541 -5.29 -2.87 -4.53
N ILE A 542 -6.23 -3.14 -3.63
CA ILE A 542 -7.40 -2.28 -3.39
C ILE A 542 -6.98 -0.90 -2.88
N LEU A 543 -5.98 -0.84 -2.00
CA LEU A 543 -5.50 0.40 -1.39
C LEU A 543 -4.49 1.13 -2.27
N TYR A 544 -3.53 0.40 -2.85
CA TYR A 544 -2.30 0.94 -3.44
C TYR A 544 -1.93 0.23 -4.76
N GLU A 545 -2.88 0.09 -5.68
CA GLU A 545 -2.66 -0.58 -6.97
C GLU A 545 -1.43 -0.02 -7.71
N ASP A 546 -1.32 1.30 -7.74
CA ASP A 546 -0.26 2.02 -8.44
C ASP A 546 1.11 1.85 -7.79
N ASP A 547 1.14 1.69 -6.47
CA ASP A 547 2.36 1.70 -5.67
C ASP A 547 2.83 0.30 -5.24
N TYR A 548 2.00 -0.73 -5.48
CA TYR A 548 2.26 -2.08 -4.96
C TYR A 548 3.62 -2.63 -5.37
N ASN A 549 3.91 -2.61 -6.66
CA ASN A 549 5.10 -3.26 -7.22
C ASN A 549 6.43 -2.60 -6.79
N ASP A 550 6.44 -1.29 -6.54
CA ASP A 550 7.67 -0.56 -6.18
C ASP A 550 7.84 -0.41 -4.68
N PHE A 551 6.75 -0.25 -3.94
CA PHE A 551 6.82 -0.06 -2.49
C PHE A 551 6.81 -1.40 -1.74
N PHE A 552 5.82 -2.27 -2.00
CA PHE A 552 5.73 -3.57 -1.32
C PHE A 552 6.65 -4.63 -1.94
N ARG A 553 6.84 -4.62 -3.27
CA ARG A 553 7.83 -5.39 -4.06
C ARG A 553 7.65 -6.91 -4.14
N TYR A 554 6.73 -7.50 -3.41
CA TYR A 554 6.54 -8.95 -3.34
C TYR A 554 5.57 -9.46 -4.39
N LYS A 555 6.02 -10.40 -5.24
CA LYS A 555 5.14 -11.11 -6.15
C LYS A 555 4.33 -12.17 -5.39
N ILE A 556 3.20 -12.59 -5.97
CA ILE A 556 2.31 -13.60 -5.39
C ILE A 556 3.07 -14.85 -4.94
N ASN A 557 3.92 -15.40 -5.82
CA ASN A 557 4.67 -16.62 -5.55
C ASN A 557 5.75 -16.47 -4.45
N GLU A 558 6.16 -15.23 -4.18
CA GLU A 558 7.11 -14.91 -3.11
C GLU A 558 6.39 -14.85 -1.76
N LEU A 559 5.14 -14.35 -1.74
CA LEU A 559 4.32 -14.30 -0.52
C LEU A 559 3.97 -15.68 0.05
N ASP A 560 3.99 -16.73 -0.76
CA ASP A 560 3.78 -18.11 -0.32
C ASP A 560 5.04 -18.72 0.36
N LYS A 561 6.23 -18.12 0.18
CA LYS A 561 7.53 -18.70 0.56
C LYS A 561 8.42 -17.70 1.31
N LEU A 562 7.82 -16.83 2.12
CA LEU A 562 8.59 -15.85 2.87
C LEU A 562 9.48 -16.54 3.92
N THR A 563 10.74 -16.12 3.98
CA THR A 563 11.63 -16.39 5.11
C THR A 563 11.32 -15.41 6.26
N ASN A 564 11.86 -15.66 7.46
CA ASN A 564 11.68 -14.73 8.57
C ASN A 564 12.16 -13.31 8.22
N GLU A 565 13.30 -13.17 7.56
CA GLU A 565 13.85 -11.87 7.15
C GLU A 565 12.94 -11.13 6.14
N THR A 566 12.43 -11.85 5.13
CA THR A 566 11.52 -11.25 4.14
C THR A 566 10.14 -10.96 4.71
N ALA A 567 9.67 -11.73 5.68
CA ALA A 567 8.45 -11.44 6.41
C ALA A 567 8.58 -10.18 7.28
N ASP A 568 9.73 -10.00 7.93
CA ASP A 568 10.02 -8.80 8.73
C ASP A 568 10.16 -7.55 7.84
N ASP A 569 10.78 -7.64 6.66
CA ASP A 569 10.82 -6.56 5.68
C ASP A 569 9.40 -6.19 5.22
N LEU A 570 8.59 -7.17 4.83
CA LEU A 570 7.21 -6.92 4.43
C LEU A 570 6.39 -6.30 5.57
N ASN A 571 6.52 -6.81 6.80
CA ASN A 571 5.82 -6.27 7.96
C ASN A 571 6.23 -4.82 8.26
N SER A 572 7.51 -4.48 8.11
CA SER A 572 7.99 -3.11 8.29
C SER A 572 7.43 -2.16 7.24
N ARG A 573 7.30 -2.61 5.98
CA ARG A 573 6.66 -1.85 4.89
C ARG A 573 5.16 -1.69 5.08
N LEU A 574 4.50 -2.71 5.64
CA LEU A 574 3.06 -2.67 5.94
C LEU A 574 2.72 -1.78 7.13
N LEU A 575 3.61 -1.72 8.12
CA LEU A 575 3.38 -1.04 9.39
C LEU A 575 2.79 0.38 9.25
N PRO A 576 3.24 1.25 8.34
CA PRO A 576 2.67 2.58 8.18
C PRO A 576 1.23 2.62 7.71
N PHE A 577 0.71 1.57 7.06
CA PHE A 577 -0.52 1.58 6.27
C PHE A 577 -1.73 0.91 6.94
N TYR A 578 -1.60 0.44 8.16
CA TYR A 578 -2.73 -0.08 8.93
C TYR A 578 -2.73 0.44 10.36
N CYS A 579 -3.91 0.53 10.98
CA CYS A 579 -4.05 0.63 12.43
C CYS A 579 -4.54 -0.70 13.00
N ARG A 580 -4.22 -0.97 14.26
CA ARG A 580 -4.57 -2.22 14.94
C ARG A 580 -4.69 -2.01 16.44
N THR A 581 -5.87 -2.28 16.97
CA THR A 581 -6.14 -2.40 18.41
C THR A 581 -6.24 -3.89 18.74
N SER A 582 -5.40 -4.38 19.64
CA SER A 582 -5.36 -5.77 20.08
C SER A 582 -6.35 -6.02 21.23
N LYS A 583 -6.57 -7.30 21.58
CA LYS A 583 -7.34 -7.67 22.80
C LYS A 583 -6.69 -7.11 24.07
N THR A 584 -5.37 -7.07 24.11
CA THR A 584 -4.60 -6.51 25.25
C THR A 584 -4.86 -5.02 25.39
N ASP A 585 -4.89 -4.25 24.28
CA ASP A 585 -5.17 -2.81 24.30
C ASP A 585 -6.60 -2.49 24.77
N LEU A 586 -7.51 -3.45 24.60
CA LEU A 586 -8.90 -3.36 25.10
C LEU A 586 -9.03 -3.76 26.56
N GLY A 587 -7.96 -4.17 27.22
CA GLY A 587 -8.00 -4.67 28.59
C GLY A 587 -8.72 -6.02 28.72
N VAL A 588 -8.88 -6.77 27.62
CA VAL A 588 -9.50 -8.10 27.66
C VAL A 588 -8.52 -9.06 28.33
N PRO A 589 -8.93 -9.77 29.38
CA PRO A 589 -8.09 -10.77 30.04
C PRO A 589 -7.60 -11.82 29.04
N LYS A 590 -6.43 -12.40 29.30
CA LYS A 590 -6.00 -13.57 28.52
C LYS A 590 -7.06 -14.67 28.62
N ALA A 591 -7.39 -15.29 27.51
CA ALA A 591 -8.22 -16.47 27.50
C ALA A 591 -7.56 -17.57 28.37
N ASN A 592 -8.36 -18.29 29.13
CA ASN A 592 -7.88 -19.52 29.76
C ASN A 592 -7.44 -20.49 28.63
N PRO A 593 -6.47 -21.38 28.90
CA PRO A 593 -6.16 -22.44 27.95
C PRO A 593 -7.42 -23.25 27.61
N ASP A 594 -7.52 -23.67 26.35
CA ASP A 594 -8.60 -24.55 25.92
C ASP A 594 -8.51 -25.87 26.66
N GLU A 595 -9.62 -26.32 27.24
CA GLU A 595 -9.72 -27.62 27.88
C GLU A 595 -10.15 -28.66 26.83
N ILE A 596 -9.23 -29.54 26.50
CA ILE A 596 -9.47 -30.61 25.52
C ILE A 596 -10.01 -31.83 26.27
N ILE A 597 -11.26 -32.20 26.00
CA ILE A 597 -11.88 -33.39 26.56
C ILE A 597 -11.74 -34.54 25.56
N SER A 598 -10.88 -35.48 25.88
CA SER A 598 -10.69 -36.70 25.09
C SER A 598 -11.73 -37.75 25.54
N LEU A 599 -12.31 -38.43 24.56
CA LEU A 599 -13.28 -39.51 24.79
C LEU A 599 -12.78 -40.79 24.18
N ASP A 600 -13.03 -41.92 24.85
CA ASP A 600 -12.77 -43.22 24.32
C ASP A 600 -13.78 -43.55 23.21
N VAL A 601 -13.26 -44.06 22.11
CA VAL A 601 -14.07 -44.44 20.95
C VAL A 601 -14.68 -45.84 21.21
N SER A 602 -15.98 -45.98 20.94
CA SER A 602 -16.60 -47.31 21.04
C SER A 602 -16.10 -48.27 19.94
N ASP A 603 -16.09 -49.59 20.19
CA ASP A 603 -15.71 -50.58 19.17
C ASP A 603 -16.46 -50.40 17.86
N ARG A 604 -17.69 -49.95 17.91
CA ARG A 604 -18.53 -49.65 16.74
C ARG A 604 -18.03 -48.44 15.96
N GLU A 605 -17.72 -47.34 16.65
CA GLU A 605 -17.17 -46.15 16.02
C GLU A 605 -15.79 -46.43 15.43
N GLN A 606 -14.95 -47.21 16.13
CA GLN A 606 -13.67 -47.65 15.61
C GLN A 606 -13.84 -48.47 14.32
N ARG A 607 -14.79 -49.39 14.30
CA ARG A 607 -15.04 -50.19 13.11
C ARG A 607 -15.59 -49.34 11.94
N LEU A 608 -16.44 -48.35 12.21
CA LEU A 608 -16.90 -47.39 11.20
C LEU A 608 -15.75 -46.55 10.67
N PHE A 609 -14.85 -46.11 11.52
CA PHE A 609 -13.67 -45.35 11.11
C PHE A 609 -12.79 -46.16 10.13
N GLU A 610 -12.53 -47.45 10.42
CA GLU A 610 -11.75 -48.32 9.55
C GLU A 610 -12.42 -48.54 8.17
N LEU A 611 -13.73 -48.75 8.17
CA LEU A 611 -14.52 -48.94 6.94
C LEU A 611 -14.50 -47.67 6.09
N LEU A 612 -14.74 -46.51 6.68
CA LEU A 612 -14.68 -45.21 5.98
C LEU A 612 -13.29 -44.91 5.45
N SER A 613 -12.26 -45.14 6.26
CA SER A 613 -10.87 -44.93 5.86
C SER A 613 -10.45 -45.79 4.67
N SER A 614 -10.98 -47.02 4.62
CA SER A 614 -10.78 -47.94 3.49
C SER A 614 -11.58 -47.50 2.24
N ALA A 615 -12.85 -47.16 2.41
CA ALA A 615 -13.76 -46.79 1.33
C ALA A 615 -13.35 -45.51 0.61
N TYR A 616 -12.92 -44.50 1.38
CA TYR A 616 -12.56 -43.16 0.86
C TYR A 616 -11.05 -42.92 0.74
N LYS A 617 -10.22 -43.96 0.69
CA LYS A 617 -8.74 -43.89 0.63
C LYS A 617 -8.23 -42.98 -0.50
N LYS A 618 -8.94 -42.92 -1.62
CA LYS A 618 -8.57 -42.08 -2.79
C LYS A 618 -9.15 -40.66 -2.74
N ASN A 619 -10.17 -40.41 -1.94
CA ASN A 619 -10.81 -39.11 -1.81
C ASN A 619 -10.67 -38.60 -0.37
N LYS A 620 -9.54 -37.98 -0.07
CA LYS A 620 -9.23 -37.47 1.27
C LYS A 620 -10.24 -36.46 1.79
N PHE A 621 -10.82 -35.67 0.89
CA PHE A 621 -11.79 -34.63 1.27
C PHE A 621 -13.11 -35.27 1.73
N ALA A 622 -13.68 -36.17 0.93
CA ALA A 622 -14.87 -36.91 1.33
C ALA A 622 -14.65 -37.70 2.63
N LEU A 623 -13.45 -38.27 2.80
CA LEU A 623 -13.07 -38.95 4.03
C LEU A 623 -13.16 -38.00 5.24
N ILE A 624 -12.58 -36.81 5.15
CA ILE A 624 -12.62 -35.82 6.25
C ILE A 624 -14.07 -35.49 6.63
N ILE A 625 -14.93 -35.22 5.65
CA ILE A 625 -16.37 -34.91 5.92
C ILE A 625 -17.05 -36.11 6.60
N ARG A 626 -16.86 -37.33 6.09
CA ARG A 626 -17.45 -38.53 6.68
C ARG A 626 -16.94 -38.81 8.09
N LEU A 627 -15.63 -38.55 8.35
CA LEU A 627 -15.08 -38.66 9.69
C LEU A 627 -15.65 -37.60 10.64
N LEU A 628 -15.84 -36.36 10.19
CA LEU A 628 -16.51 -35.33 10.98
C LEU A 628 -18.00 -35.70 11.27
N GLN A 629 -18.69 -36.31 10.33
CA GLN A 629 -20.04 -36.84 10.55
C GLN A 629 -20.04 -37.98 11.59
N LEU A 630 -19.11 -38.95 11.44
CA LEU A 630 -18.93 -40.06 12.39
C LEU A 630 -18.68 -39.54 13.80
N GLU A 631 -17.76 -38.59 13.95
CA GLU A 631 -17.42 -37.98 15.23
C GLU A 631 -18.59 -37.21 15.85
N SER A 632 -19.37 -36.51 15.02
CA SER A 632 -20.53 -35.74 15.51
C SER A 632 -21.70 -36.65 15.91
N ASN A 633 -22.17 -37.50 15.01
CA ASN A 633 -23.16 -38.56 15.24
C ASN A 633 -23.07 -39.60 14.14
N PRO A 634 -22.77 -40.88 14.42
CA PRO A 634 -22.66 -41.95 13.43
C PRO A 634 -23.90 -42.09 12.51
N ARG A 635 -25.10 -41.77 12.99
CA ARG A 635 -26.32 -41.81 12.20
C ARG A 635 -26.34 -40.84 11.03
N MET A 636 -25.52 -39.82 11.04
CA MET A 636 -25.36 -38.87 9.94
C MET A 636 -24.72 -39.47 8.69
N LEU A 637 -24.06 -40.62 8.83
CA LEU A 637 -23.47 -41.34 7.68
C LEU A 637 -24.50 -41.85 6.68
N LEU A 638 -25.77 -41.98 7.10
CA LEU A 638 -26.89 -42.37 6.23
C LEU A 638 -27.51 -41.16 5.50
N ASP A 639 -27.20 -39.96 5.93
CA ASP A 639 -27.71 -38.74 5.32
C ASP A 639 -26.92 -38.38 4.07
N LYS A 640 -27.57 -37.77 3.10
CA LYS A 640 -26.88 -37.10 2.01
C LYS A 640 -26.09 -35.94 2.58
N ILE A 641 -24.90 -35.70 2.02
CA ILE A 641 -24.10 -34.53 2.45
C ILE A 641 -24.81 -33.28 1.94
N ASP A 642 -25.16 -32.40 2.86
CA ASP A 642 -25.63 -31.06 2.54
C ASP A 642 -24.41 -30.12 2.46
N PHE A 643 -23.99 -29.78 1.26
CA PHE A 643 -22.86 -28.90 1.01
C PHE A 643 -23.09 -27.48 1.53
N THR A 644 -24.32 -27.07 1.74
CA THR A 644 -24.65 -25.75 2.31
C THR A 644 -24.13 -25.64 3.76
N ASP A 645 -23.92 -26.74 4.46
CA ASP A 645 -23.31 -26.75 5.79
C ASP A 645 -21.81 -26.41 5.75
N PHE A 646 -21.17 -26.49 4.60
CA PHE A 646 -19.72 -26.29 4.38
C PHE A 646 -19.41 -25.10 3.47
N GLU A 647 -20.40 -24.29 3.11
CA GLU A 647 -20.26 -23.15 2.18
C GLU A 647 -19.11 -22.19 2.59
N TYR A 648 -18.84 -22.08 3.90
CA TYR A 648 -17.75 -21.27 4.44
C TYR A 648 -16.34 -21.89 4.24
N ILE A 649 -16.26 -23.19 3.95
CA ILE A 649 -14.99 -23.89 3.65
C ILE A 649 -14.66 -23.80 2.16
N PHE A 650 -15.67 -23.59 1.30
CA PHE A 650 -15.58 -23.65 -0.15
C PHE A 650 -15.59 -22.28 -0.85
N ASP A 651 -15.35 -21.21 -0.15
CA ASP A 651 -15.52 -19.82 -0.64
C ASP A 651 -14.84 -19.51 -2.00
N ASP A 652 -13.97 -20.41 -2.51
CA ASP A 652 -13.22 -20.21 -3.77
C ASP A 652 -13.14 -21.41 -4.72
N THR A 653 -13.86 -22.52 -4.49
CA THR A 653 -13.72 -23.73 -5.33
C THR A 653 -15.06 -24.26 -5.86
N GLN A 654 -15.87 -23.40 -6.46
CA GLN A 654 -17.12 -23.82 -7.11
C GLN A 654 -16.93 -24.87 -8.24
N GLU A 655 -15.73 -25.00 -8.80
CA GLU A 655 -15.45 -25.93 -9.90
C GLU A 655 -15.22 -27.39 -9.50
N CYS A 656 -15.07 -27.71 -8.22
CA CYS A 656 -14.72 -29.08 -7.78
C CYS A 656 -15.87 -29.87 -7.13
N ILE A 657 -17.09 -29.32 -7.02
CA ILE A 657 -18.15 -29.92 -6.21
C ILE A 657 -19.06 -30.86 -7.02
N GLU A 658 -19.20 -30.67 -8.33
CA GLU A 658 -20.15 -31.45 -9.16
C GLU A 658 -19.67 -32.89 -9.48
N ASP A 659 -18.39 -33.20 -9.32
CA ASP A 659 -17.77 -34.52 -9.69
C ASP A 659 -17.38 -35.39 -8.49
N MET A 660 -17.86 -35.13 -7.27
CA MET A 660 -17.56 -36.00 -6.13
C MET A 660 -18.51 -37.22 -6.11
N ASP A 661 -18.05 -38.34 -6.64
CA ASP A 661 -18.68 -39.65 -6.46
C ASP A 661 -18.63 -40.03 -4.97
N PHE A 662 -19.73 -39.77 -4.25
CA PHE A 662 -19.94 -40.32 -2.91
C PHE A 662 -20.43 -41.76 -3.06
N ILE A 663 -19.58 -42.72 -2.69
CA ILE A 663 -19.91 -44.15 -2.67
C ILE A 663 -21.07 -44.36 -1.70
N ASP A 664 -22.14 -44.96 -2.17
CA ASP A 664 -23.24 -45.39 -1.32
C ASP A 664 -22.73 -46.26 -0.17
N CYS A 665 -23.24 -46.01 1.03
CA CYS A 665 -22.82 -46.74 2.23
C CYS A 665 -22.89 -48.24 2.02
N SER A 666 -21.81 -48.94 2.29
CA SER A 666 -21.79 -50.42 2.26
C SER A 666 -22.88 -50.96 3.20
N GLN A 667 -23.37 -52.17 2.91
CA GLN A 667 -24.37 -52.83 3.77
C GLN A 667 -23.91 -52.92 5.23
N GLU A 668 -22.61 -53.16 5.45
CA GLU A 668 -21.98 -53.23 6.77
C GLU A 668 -22.07 -51.89 7.53
N ILE A 669 -21.78 -50.76 6.84
CA ILE A 669 -21.88 -49.42 7.43
C ILE A 669 -23.36 -49.15 7.81
N SER A 670 -24.31 -49.45 6.94
CA SER A 670 -25.72 -49.27 7.18
C SER A 670 -26.20 -50.04 8.42
N VAL A 671 -25.78 -51.31 8.57
CA VAL A 671 -26.14 -52.11 9.75
C VAL A 671 -25.53 -51.55 11.05
N LEU A 672 -24.27 -51.16 11.04
CA LEU A 672 -23.62 -50.58 12.20
C LEU A 672 -24.23 -49.22 12.63
N VAL A 673 -24.60 -48.41 11.66
CA VAL A 673 -25.20 -47.07 11.91
C VAL A 673 -26.66 -47.22 12.40
N ASN A 674 -27.45 -48.10 11.81
CA ASN A 674 -28.86 -48.33 12.25
C ASN A 674 -28.95 -48.83 13.68
N ASN A 675 -27.93 -49.60 14.13
CA ASN A 675 -27.82 -50.09 15.49
C ASN A 675 -27.09 -49.13 16.44
N ALA A 676 -26.70 -47.95 15.97
CA ALA A 676 -26.03 -46.93 16.82
C ALA A 676 -27.04 -46.27 17.77
N PRO A 677 -26.64 -45.83 18.97
CA PRO A 677 -27.46 -45.00 19.86
C PRO A 677 -28.01 -43.78 19.15
N GLN A 678 -29.02 -43.14 19.71
CA GLN A 678 -29.62 -41.93 19.15
C GLN A 678 -28.67 -40.73 19.29
N LEU A 679 -27.91 -40.69 20.39
CA LEU A 679 -26.87 -39.74 20.62
C LEU A 679 -25.50 -40.44 20.54
N SER A 680 -24.48 -39.76 20.05
CA SER A 680 -23.11 -40.25 20.09
C SER A 680 -22.51 -40.05 21.48
N THR A 681 -21.44 -40.76 21.82
CA THR A 681 -20.66 -40.58 23.05
C THR A 681 -20.23 -39.13 23.24
N LYS A 682 -19.90 -38.44 22.14
CA LYS A 682 -19.54 -37.00 22.16
C LYS A 682 -20.75 -36.14 22.51
N GLN A 683 -21.92 -36.42 21.96
CA GLN A 683 -23.14 -35.66 22.25
C GLN A 683 -23.60 -35.86 23.72
N GLU A 684 -23.53 -37.10 24.21
CA GLU A 684 -23.86 -37.37 25.65
C GLU A 684 -22.92 -36.58 26.55
N LYS A 685 -21.63 -36.63 26.33
CA LYS A 685 -20.67 -35.87 27.14
C LYS A 685 -20.85 -34.35 27.02
N CYS A 686 -21.22 -33.85 25.84
CA CYS A 686 -21.55 -32.44 25.63
C CYS A 686 -22.77 -32.02 26.48
N ILE A 687 -23.81 -32.88 26.56
CA ILE A 687 -25.02 -32.64 27.35
C ILE A 687 -24.68 -32.58 28.83
N ASP A 688 -23.89 -33.57 29.35
CA ASP A 688 -23.44 -33.59 30.75
C ASP A 688 -22.69 -32.30 31.14
N LEU A 689 -21.83 -31.82 30.25
CA LEU A 689 -21.09 -30.58 30.43
C LEU A 689 -22.00 -29.36 30.48
N ILE A 690 -22.94 -29.27 29.52
CA ILE A 690 -23.92 -28.18 29.47
C ILE A 690 -24.76 -28.18 30.76
N GLU A 691 -25.27 -29.35 31.17
CA GLU A 691 -26.03 -29.49 32.39
C GLU A 691 -25.22 -29.04 33.64
N SER A 692 -23.96 -29.48 33.74
CA SER A 692 -23.08 -29.07 34.83
C SER A 692 -22.83 -27.55 34.87
N ILE A 693 -22.69 -26.90 33.74
CA ILE A 693 -22.46 -25.44 33.63
C ILE A 693 -23.75 -24.67 33.94
N VAL A 694 -24.88 -25.14 33.44
CA VAL A 694 -26.19 -24.50 33.65
C VAL A 694 -26.60 -24.61 35.13
N THR A 695 -26.37 -25.73 35.78
CA THR A 695 -26.64 -25.89 37.22
C THR A 695 -25.83 -24.93 38.12
N GLN A 696 -24.69 -24.43 37.63
CA GLN A 696 -23.92 -23.38 38.27
C GLN A 696 -24.49 -21.97 38.01
N GLY A 697 -25.62 -21.84 37.34
CA GLY A 697 -26.26 -20.56 36.98
C GLY A 697 -25.55 -19.79 35.83
N LYS A 698 -24.72 -20.49 35.08
CA LYS A 698 -24.04 -19.91 33.90
C LYS A 698 -24.78 -20.21 32.60
N THR A 699 -24.56 -19.41 31.58
CA THR A 699 -25.07 -19.62 30.22
C THR A 699 -24.00 -20.25 29.33
N VAL A 700 -24.42 -21.02 28.33
CA VAL A 700 -23.53 -21.78 27.41
C VAL A 700 -23.79 -21.42 25.98
N ILE A 701 -22.73 -21.25 25.19
CA ILE A 701 -22.79 -21.21 23.72
C ILE A 701 -22.10 -22.47 23.21
N CYS A 702 -22.87 -23.34 22.55
CA CYS A 702 -22.36 -24.56 21.94
C CYS A 702 -22.25 -24.40 20.43
N TRP A 703 -21.08 -24.61 19.86
CA TRP A 703 -20.83 -24.58 18.43
C TRP A 703 -20.89 -25.99 17.83
N CYS A 704 -21.73 -26.18 16.82
CA CYS A 704 -21.83 -27.43 16.09
C CYS A 704 -21.51 -27.22 14.63
N ILE A 705 -20.81 -28.18 14.00
CA ILE A 705 -20.51 -28.16 12.56
C ILE A 705 -21.76 -28.43 11.73
N PHE A 706 -22.60 -29.38 12.19
CA PHE A 706 -23.77 -29.87 11.45
C PHE A 706 -25.09 -29.40 12.08
N LYS A 707 -26.03 -28.96 11.24
CA LYS A 707 -27.40 -28.56 11.66
C LYS A 707 -28.10 -29.67 12.44
N ARG A 708 -27.97 -30.91 11.99
CA ARG A 708 -28.58 -32.06 12.67
C ARG A 708 -28.13 -32.20 14.11
N SER A 709 -26.80 -32.03 14.36
CA SER A 709 -26.27 -32.07 15.73
C SER A 709 -26.86 -30.99 16.63
N MET A 710 -27.15 -29.79 16.09
CA MET A 710 -27.84 -28.72 16.85
C MET A 710 -29.25 -29.17 17.28
N TYR A 711 -30.05 -29.77 16.39
CA TYR A 711 -31.40 -30.23 16.69
C TYR A 711 -31.41 -31.44 17.64
N ASP A 712 -30.45 -32.37 17.49
CA ASP A 712 -30.32 -33.52 18.39
C ASP A 712 -29.99 -33.06 19.81
N LEU A 713 -29.05 -32.15 19.97
CA LEU A 713 -28.69 -31.54 21.28
C LEU A 713 -29.84 -30.73 21.86
N GLN A 714 -30.54 -29.89 21.08
CA GLN A 714 -31.68 -29.11 21.55
C GLN A 714 -32.79 -30.02 22.09
N ARG A 715 -33.10 -31.12 21.37
CA ARG A 715 -34.09 -32.10 21.81
C ARG A 715 -33.71 -32.79 23.12
N ALA A 716 -32.45 -33.18 23.22
CA ALA A 716 -31.94 -33.80 24.45
C ALA A 716 -31.91 -32.81 25.66
N LEU A 717 -31.50 -31.58 25.43
CA LEU A 717 -31.49 -30.53 26.48
C LEU A 717 -32.94 -30.19 26.91
N SER A 718 -33.87 -30.15 25.98
CA SER A 718 -35.29 -29.93 26.30
C SER A 718 -35.87 -31.05 27.18
N ALA A 719 -35.43 -32.30 27.02
CA ALA A 719 -35.82 -33.42 27.88
C ALA A 719 -35.30 -33.29 29.32
N LEU A 720 -34.22 -32.52 29.51
CA LEU A 720 -33.62 -32.14 30.82
C LEU A 720 -34.19 -30.82 31.36
N ASN A 721 -35.21 -30.23 30.72
CA ASN A 721 -35.77 -28.91 31.03
C ASN A 721 -34.74 -27.76 30.90
N ILE A 722 -33.74 -27.92 30.07
CA ILE A 722 -32.79 -26.85 29.76
C ILE A 722 -33.27 -26.15 28.49
N SER A 723 -33.64 -24.86 28.61
CA SER A 723 -34.11 -24.08 27.45
C SER A 723 -32.95 -23.69 26.60
N SER A 724 -33.07 -23.92 25.29
CA SER A 724 -32.01 -23.59 24.33
C SER A 724 -32.62 -23.15 22.98
N GLU A 725 -31.89 -22.25 22.29
CA GLU A 725 -32.25 -21.75 20.98
C GLU A 725 -31.14 -22.04 19.98
N ILE A 726 -31.51 -22.21 18.72
CA ILE A 726 -30.57 -22.51 17.62
C ILE A 726 -30.43 -21.29 16.72
N ILE A 727 -29.20 -20.96 16.37
CA ILE A 727 -28.89 -19.98 15.33
C ILE A 727 -28.12 -20.70 14.21
N ASN A 728 -28.68 -20.75 13.01
CA ASN A 728 -28.05 -21.30 11.82
C ASN A 728 -28.33 -20.42 10.57
N GLY A 729 -27.84 -20.82 9.41
CA GLY A 729 -27.95 -20.04 8.18
C GLY A 729 -29.41 -19.91 7.63
N SER A 730 -30.36 -20.74 8.07
CA SER A 730 -31.74 -20.69 7.63
C SER A 730 -32.61 -19.72 8.45
N ILE A 731 -32.14 -19.24 9.59
CA ILE A 731 -32.88 -18.34 10.47
C ILE A 731 -32.83 -16.91 9.93
N GLY A 732 -34.02 -16.30 9.82
CA GLY A 732 -34.16 -14.91 9.41
C GLY A 732 -33.51 -13.94 10.37
N ARG A 733 -33.24 -12.74 9.86
CA ARG A 733 -32.52 -11.71 10.64
C ARG A 733 -33.28 -11.29 11.89
N ASP A 734 -34.56 -10.98 11.75
CA ASP A 734 -35.39 -10.50 12.87
C ASP A 734 -35.50 -11.54 13.97
N GLU A 735 -35.65 -12.80 13.61
CA GLU A 735 -35.69 -13.93 14.53
C GLU A 735 -34.33 -14.11 15.25
N ARG A 736 -33.21 -13.98 14.53
CA ARG A 736 -31.86 -14.01 15.10
C ARG A 736 -31.67 -12.91 16.14
N ASP A 737 -32.11 -11.68 15.86
CA ASP A 737 -32.00 -10.55 16.75
C ASP A 737 -32.83 -10.75 18.03
N VAL A 738 -33.99 -11.38 17.91
CA VAL A 738 -34.83 -11.79 19.07
C VAL A 738 -34.09 -12.82 19.92
N ILE A 739 -33.49 -13.85 19.31
CA ILE A 739 -32.74 -14.88 20.04
C ILE A 739 -31.54 -14.26 20.77
N LEU A 740 -30.74 -13.43 20.08
CA LEU A 740 -29.59 -12.76 20.67
C LEU A 740 -29.97 -11.84 21.83
N SER A 741 -31.09 -11.12 21.71
CA SER A 741 -31.63 -10.29 22.78
C SER A 741 -32.11 -11.14 23.97
N GLY A 742 -32.75 -12.27 23.69
CA GLY A 742 -33.18 -13.24 24.68
C GLY A 742 -32.00 -13.81 25.48
N PHE A 743 -30.94 -14.20 24.82
CA PHE A 743 -29.71 -14.70 25.44
C PHE A 743 -29.02 -13.63 26.32
N LYS A 744 -28.89 -12.38 25.84
CA LYS A 744 -28.36 -11.26 26.63
C LYS A 744 -29.19 -11.02 27.94
N ASN A 745 -30.49 -11.21 27.87
CA ASN A 745 -31.41 -11.03 28.98
C ASN A 745 -31.59 -12.29 29.83
N LYS A 746 -30.78 -13.33 29.63
CA LYS A 746 -30.84 -14.62 30.35
C LYS A 746 -32.22 -15.30 30.27
N LYS A 747 -32.93 -15.19 29.17
CA LYS A 747 -34.19 -15.91 28.89
C LYS A 747 -33.94 -17.38 28.55
N PHE A 748 -32.73 -17.74 28.16
CA PHE A 748 -32.27 -19.11 27.85
C PHE A 748 -31.04 -19.42 28.72
N SER A 749 -30.77 -20.71 28.92
CA SER A 749 -29.64 -21.20 29.73
C SER A 749 -28.32 -21.32 28.95
#